data_7f3ab87e5c7155c26fcde3b0b2703594
#
_entry.id   7f3ab87e5c7155c26fcde3b0b2703594
#
_cell.length_a   1.000
_cell.length_b   1.000
_cell.length_c   1.000
_cell.angle_alpha   90.00
_cell.angle_beta   90.00
_cell.angle_gamma   90.00
#
_symmetry.space_group_name_H-M   'P 1'
#
loop_
_entity.id
_entity.type
_entity.pdbx_description
1 polymer ?
#
loop_
_entity_poly.entity_id
_entity_poly.type
_entity_poly.pdbx_seq_one_letter_code
_entity_poly.pdbx_strand_id
1 'polypeptide(L)'
;MSTEITYDGVEQLPLRKFTEDAYLNYSMYVIMDRALPYIGDGLKPVQRRIIYAMSELGLSASAKYKKSARTVGDVLGKYHPHGDLACYEAMVLMAQPFSYRYPLVDGQGNWGAPDDPKSFAAMRYTEAKLSKFAEVLLSELGQGTVDWQPNFDGTMKEPKMLPARLPHILLNGVTGIAVGMATDIPPHNVREVADATIHLIDNPQAGLSDLMQYVKGPDYPTEAEIISPQVELEKVYRTGRGSVKMRAVWHKEGADVVITALPHQVSGAKLLEQIANQMRAKKLPMVEDLRDESDHENPTRIVIVPRSNRVDCDLLMNHLFASTDLERSYRVNLNMIGLDNRPQVKGLVSILSEWIQFRRETVRSRLQYRLDKVLARLHILEGLLIAYLNIDEVIEIIRTEDDPKAVLMARFGISDIQADAILDTKLRHLAKLEEMKIRGEQDELEKERKKLEELLGSERRLNTLLKKELKADAEKYGDDRRSPLVEREEAKALTERDLMPSEAITVVLSEKGWIRHAKGHEVDCEGLNYKAGDNYLAHACGKSNQQAVFLGSDGRSYSLESHTLPSARGQGEPITGRLNVAEGTSIRQVVMGEEDQLWLVGSDAGYGFVCKGTDLLSKNRSGKALVNLPENAEIMAPQAVNDLESDEILAITNQGRMLLFPIKDLPQLGKGKGNKIINIPAAKAKAREEVVSHLMALPKGVTITLYAGKRKLGLKPADLDNYRGERGRRGGLLPRGLQRVTRIDLDMDGQVSSEEE
;
A
#
# COMPACT_ATOMS: atom_id res chain seq x y z
N MET A 1 62.50 -35.33 -9.66
CA MET A 1 62.92 -34.59 -8.43
C MET A 1 61.80 -33.65 -8.12
N SER A 2 60.97 -34.03 -7.14
CA SER A 2 59.94 -33.10 -6.56
C SER A 2 60.66 -32.14 -5.65
N THR A 3 60.76 -30.90 -6.03
CA THR A 3 61.19 -29.82 -5.12
C THR A 3 60.20 -29.73 -4.01
N GLU A 4 60.50 -30.28 -2.84
CA GLU A 4 59.79 -29.97 -1.60
C GLU A 4 60.04 -28.50 -1.27
N ILE A 5 59.00 -27.68 -1.43
CA ILE A 5 58.99 -26.31 -0.98
C ILE A 5 58.77 -26.39 0.53
N THR A 6 59.80 -26.08 1.32
CA THR A 6 59.70 -25.94 2.78
C THR A 6 58.99 -24.62 3.08
N TYR A 7 57.85 -24.69 3.71
CA TYR A 7 57.00 -23.55 4.12
C TYR A 7 57.27 -23.14 5.60
N ASP A 8 58.54 -22.97 5.97
CA ASP A 8 58.85 -22.48 7.30
C ASP A 8 58.28 -21.05 7.49
N GLY A 9 57.31 -20.90 8.37
CA GLY A 9 56.63 -19.65 8.67
C GLY A 9 55.40 -19.33 7.80
N VAL A 10 54.92 -20.28 6.98
CA VAL A 10 53.71 -20.11 6.17
C VAL A 10 52.60 -21.02 6.67
N GLU A 11 51.48 -20.47 7.08
CA GLU A 11 50.30 -21.23 7.45
C GLU A 11 49.60 -21.75 6.19
N GLN A 12 49.39 -23.07 6.11
CA GLN A 12 48.66 -23.70 5.01
C GLN A 12 47.22 -24.03 5.43
N LEU A 13 46.26 -23.30 4.85
CA LEU A 13 44.84 -23.60 5.05
C LEU A 13 44.23 -24.16 3.74
N PRO A 14 43.44 -25.23 3.79
CA PRO A 14 42.65 -25.65 2.64
C PRO A 14 41.78 -24.50 2.13
N LEU A 15 41.78 -24.26 0.82
CA LEU A 15 41.03 -23.16 0.21
C LEU A 15 39.54 -23.17 0.64
N ARG A 16 38.96 -24.34 0.73
CA ARG A 16 37.57 -24.51 1.21
C ARG A 16 37.38 -23.95 2.60
N LYS A 17 38.25 -24.32 3.56
CA LYS A 17 38.17 -23.85 4.95
C LYS A 17 38.37 -22.34 5.03
N PHE A 18 39.36 -21.83 4.33
CA PHE A 18 39.64 -20.39 4.25
C PHE A 18 38.40 -19.62 3.71
N THR A 19 37.78 -20.14 2.63
CA THR A 19 36.61 -19.48 2.02
C THR A 19 35.39 -19.55 2.95
N GLU A 20 35.14 -20.68 3.61
CA GLU A 20 34.05 -20.85 4.58
C GLU A 20 34.22 -19.87 5.76
N ASP A 21 35.39 -19.82 6.36
CA ASP A 21 35.72 -18.96 7.51
C ASP A 21 35.63 -17.46 7.12
N ALA A 22 36.22 -17.08 5.98
CA ALA A 22 36.22 -15.72 5.48
C ALA A 22 34.79 -15.24 5.14
N TYR A 23 33.98 -16.11 4.51
CA TYR A 23 32.60 -15.79 4.19
C TYR A 23 31.70 -15.69 5.43
N LEU A 24 31.89 -16.56 6.40
CA LEU A 24 31.19 -16.50 7.68
C LEU A 24 31.52 -15.21 8.43
N ASN A 25 32.79 -14.88 8.56
CA ASN A 25 33.24 -13.64 9.22
C ASN A 25 32.70 -12.39 8.51
N TYR A 26 32.76 -12.36 7.18
CA TYR A 26 32.18 -11.29 6.38
C TYR A 26 30.65 -11.19 6.58
N SER A 27 29.96 -12.32 6.57
CA SER A 27 28.51 -12.36 6.77
C SER A 27 28.11 -11.84 8.14
N MET A 28 28.83 -12.26 9.19
CA MET A 28 28.62 -11.77 10.55
C MET A 28 28.86 -10.26 10.65
N TYR A 29 29.94 -9.77 10.07
CA TYR A 29 30.23 -8.34 10.02
C TYR A 29 29.13 -7.56 9.31
N VAL A 30 28.67 -8.01 8.13
CA VAL A 30 27.61 -7.33 7.38
C VAL A 30 26.28 -7.31 8.14
N ILE A 31 25.96 -8.37 8.86
CA ILE A 31 24.73 -8.45 9.66
C ILE A 31 24.82 -7.54 10.89
N MET A 32 25.90 -7.68 11.69
CA MET A 32 26.01 -7.06 13.01
C MET A 32 26.47 -5.61 12.97
N ASP A 33 27.39 -5.28 12.04
CA ASP A 33 28.10 -3.99 12.04
C ASP A 33 27.89 -3.14 10.79
N ARG A 34 26.94 -3.48 9.92
CA ARG A 34 26.68 -2.70 8.70
C ARG A 34 25.20 -2.50 8.37
N ALA A 35 24.44 -3.58 8.18
CA ALA A 35 23.16 -3.53 7.50
C ALA A 35 21.94 -3.37 8.42
N LEU A 36 21.98 -3.97 9.61
CA LEU A 36 20.85 -3.98 10.52
C LEU A 36 20.96 -2.88 11.57
N PRO A 37 19.81 -2.25 11.94
CA PRO A 37 19.75 -1.29 13.03
C PRO A 37 19.71 -2.01 14.39
N TYR A 38 20.19 -1.32 15.44
CA TYR A 38 20.04 -1.76 16.81
C TYR A 38 18.73 -1.26 17.41
N ILE A 39 18.02 -2.11 18.16
CA ILE A 39 16.69 -1.79 18.68
C ILE A 39 16.67 -0.58 19.60
N GLY A 40 17.72 -0.35 20.40
CA GLY A 40 17.76 0.73 21.37
C GLY A 40 17.76 2.11 20.74
N ASP A 41 18.64 2.36 19.76
CA ASP A 41 18.77 3.67 19.11
C ASP A 41 18.26 3.74 17.67
N GLY A 42 17.87 2.59 17.08
CA GLY A 42 17.33 2.52 15.74
C GLY A 42 18.29 2.86 14.61
N LEU A 43 19.59 2.88 14.88
CA LEU A 43 20.62 3.32 13.95
C LEU A 43 21.47 2.17 13.44
N LYS A 44 21.91 2.29 12.18
CA LYS A 44 23.03 1.51 11.65
C LYS A 44 24.36 2.11 12.16
N PRO A 45 25.45 1.33 12.22
CA PRO A 45 26.74 1.81 12.70
C PRO A 45 27.22 3.09 12.00
N VAL A 46 27.12 3.19 10.67
CA VAL A 46 27.51 4.40 9.94
C VAL A 46 26.70 5.63 10.35
N GLN A 47 25.39 5.48 10.55
CA GLN A 47 24.50 6.57 10.98
C GLN A 47 24.88 7.04 12.40
N ARG A 48 25.08 6.10 13.31
CA ARG A 48 25.50 6.37 14.69
C ARG A 48 26.82 7.12 14.74
N ARG A 49 27.79 6.68 13.95
CA ARG A 49 29.11 7.31 13.86
C ARG A 49 29.08 8.72 13.27
N ILE A 50 28.22 8.96 12.27
CA ILE A 50 28.01 10.31 11.72
C ILE A 50 27.42 11.24 12.78
N ILE A 51 26.34 10.83 13.44
CA ILE A 51 25.66 11.65 14.47
C ILE A 51 26.61 11.91 15.66
N TYR A 52 27.36 10.90 16.09
CA TYR A 52 28.33 11.04 17.16
C TYR A 52 29.52 11.98 16.76
N ALA A 53 30.09 11.81 15.59
CA ALA A 53 31.17 12.69 15.11
C ALA A 53 30.71 14.14 14.97
N MET A 54 29.47 14.38 14.49
CA MET A 54 28.90 15.73 14.43
C MET A 54 28.73 16.33 15.83
N SER A 55 28.36 15.53 16.82
CA SER A 55 28.29 15.97 18.22
C SER A 55 29.68 16.36 18.77
N GLU A 56 30.70 15.54 18.55
CA GLU A 56 32.10 15.84 18.96
C GLU A 56 32.66 17.08 18.26
N LEU A 57 32.29 17.34 17.02
CA LEU A 57 32.63 18.56 16.30
C LEU A 57 31.87 19.81 16.77
N GLY A 58 30.99 19.68 17.78
CA GLY A 58 30.17 20.77 18.28
C GLY A 58 29.13 21.29 17.31
N LEU A 59 28.71 20.47 16.35
CA LEU A 59 27.72 20.82 15.32
C LEU A 59 26.27 20.64 15.84
N SER A 60 25.95 21.18 16.99
CA SER A 60 24.58 21.17 17.54
C SER A 60 23.60 21.94 16.64
N ALA A 61 22.31 21.79 16.89
CA ALA A 61 21.25 22.48 16.14
C ALA A 61 21.39 24.01 16.14
N SER A 62 21.97 24.60 17.21
CA SER A 62 22.24 26.04 17.34
C SER A 62 23.58 26.47 16.73
N ALA A 63 24.46 25.54 16.35
CA ALA A 63 25.78 25.83 15.79
C ALA A 63 25.67 26.40 14.36
N LYS A 64 26.76 27.00 13.92
CA LYS A 64 26.94 27.39 12.50
C LYS A 64 27.17 26.15 11.65
N TYR A 65 26.65 26.16 10.42
CA TYR A 65 26.92 25.12 9.44
C TYR A 65 28.40 24.98 9.15
N LYS A 66 28.86 23.77 8.88
CA LYS A 66 30.21 23.44 8.46
C LYS A 66 30.15 22.59 7.20
N LYS A 67 31.21 22.68 6.37
CA LYS A 67 31.31 21.85 5.15
C LYS A 67 31.14 20.38 5.47
N SER A 68 30.29 19.69 4.71
CA SER A 68 29.99 18.27 4.89
C SER A 68 31.24 17.40 4.78
N ALA A 69 32.20 17.81 3.92
CA ALA A 69 33.48 17.14 3.78
C ALA A 69 34.28 17.06 5.10
N ARG A 70 34.13 18.03 6.01
CA ARG A 70 34.77 17.98 7.34
C ARG A 70 34.16 16.86 8.19
N THR A 71 32.83 16.76 8.24
CA THR A 71 32.17 15.69 8.98
C THR A 71 32.54 14.33 8.43
N VAL A 72 32.49 14.16 7.11
CA VAL A 72 32.86 12.90 6.44
C VAL A 72 34.31 12.53 6.74
N GLY A 73 35.25 13.51 6.66
CA GLY A 73 36.63 13.28 6.96
C GLY A 73 36.89 12.83 8.42
N ASP A 74 36.18 13.46 9.38
CA ASP A 74 36.27 13.06 10.79
C ASP A 74 35.70 11.66 11.05
N VAL A 75 34.57 11.33 10.44
CA VAL A 75 33.94 9.99 10.54
C VAL A 75 34.90 8.91 10.02
N LEU A 76 35.47 9.12 8.83
CA LEU A 76 36.35 8.14 8.21
C LEU A 76 37.69 8.00 8.97
N GLY A 77 38.25 9.12 9.39
CA GLY A 77 39.53 9.13 10.08
C GLY A 77 39.48 8.59 11.50
N LYS A 78 38.35 8.68 12.18
CA LYS A 78 38.23 8.34 13.60
C LYS A 78 37.41 7.07 13.88
N TYR A 79 36.35 6.80 13.13
CA TYR A 79 35.33 5.81 13.53
C TYR A 79 34.96 4.80 12.45
N HIS A 80 34.96 5.20 11.16
CA HIS A 80 34.33 4.38 10.11
C HIS A 80 35.25 4.26 8.88
N PRO A 81 36.19 3.28 8.85
CA PRO A 81 37.23 3.16 7.80
C PRO A 81 36.65 2.54 6.51
N HIS A 82 35.66 3.20 5.87
CA HIS A 82 35.02 2.78 4.65
C HIS A 82 34.99 3.93 3.61
N GLY A 83 34.29 3.71 2.47
CA GLY A 83 34.24 4.70 1.39
C GLY A 83 33.54 6.01 1.80
N ASP A 84 34.14 7.12 1.42
CA ASP A 84 33.65 8.48 1.67
C ASP A 84 32.27 8.75 1.04
N LEU A 85 32.04 8.26 -0.17
CA LEU A 85 30.76 8.39 -0.85
C LEU A 85 29.64 7.69 -0.06
N ALA A 86 29.86 6.48 0.41
CA ALA A 86 28.84 5.75 1.18
C ALA A 86 28.51 6.46 2.51
N CYS A 87 29.52 7.02 3.17
CA CYS A 87 29.33 7.84 4.37
C CYS A 87 28.52 9.11 4.06
N TYR A 88 28.89 9.81 2.99
CA TYR A 88 28.19 11.03 2.58
C TYR A 88 26.74 10.75 2.12
N GLU A 89 26.51 9.68 1.35
CA GLU A 89 25.16 9.25 0.96
C GLU A 89 24.26 8.95 2.17
N ALA A 90 24.80 8.29 3.20
CA ALA A 90 24.08 8.07 4.45
C ALA A 90 23.72 9.40 5.15
N MET A 91 24.65 10.37 5.14
CA MET A 91 24.43 11.70 5.67
C MET A 91 23.38 12.47 4.87
N VAL A 92 23.38 12.36 3.53
CA VAL A 92 22.41 12.97 2.64
C VAL A 92 21.00 12.46 2.95
N LEU A 93 20.81 11.13 3.06
CA LEU A 93 19.51 10.55 3.39
C LEU A 93 18.97 11.07 4.74
N MET A 94 19.84 11.20 5.75
CA MET A 94 19.45 11.74 7.07
C MET A 94 19.10 13.23 7.05
N ALA A 95 19.46 13.97 5.98
CA ALA A 95 19.15 15.38 5.81
C ALA A 95 17.91 15.64 4.94
N GLN A 96 17.46 14.66 4.15
CA GLN A 96 16.35 14.80 3.22
C GLN A 96 14.99 14.68 3.93
N PRO A 97 14.15 15.74 3.97
CA PRO A 97 12.83 15.69 4.62
C PRO A 97 11.79 14.85 3.87
N PHE A 98 12.08 14.49 2.62
CA PHE A 98 11.28 13.57 1.81
C PHE A 98 11.74 12.11 1.88
N SER A 99 12.92 11.84 2.51
CA SER A 99 13.44 10.48 2.75
C SER A 99 13.28 10.08 4.22
N TYR A 100 13.50 11.01 5.15
CA TYR A 100 13.37 10.81 6.59
C TYR A 100 12.12 11.52 7.13
N ARG A 101 11.32 10.80 7.89
CA ARG A 101 10.14 11.40 8.55
C ARG A 101 10.53 12.48 9.55
N TYR A 102 11.65 12.28 10.26
CA TYR A 102 12.28 13.18 11.21
C TYR A 102 13.79 13.30 10.91
N PRO A 103 14.21 14.21 10.04
CA PRO A 103 15.61 14.37 9.67
C PRO A 103 16.52 14.56 10.89
N LEU A 104 17.68 13.91 10.87
CA LEU A 104 18.72 14.00 11.93
C LEU A 104 19.79 15.03 11.60
N VAL A 105 19.97 15.33 10.32
CA VAL A 105 20.92 16.32 9.81
C VAL A 105 20.14 17.50 9.24
N ASP A 106 20.60 18.70 9.53
CA ASP A 106 20.12 19.93 8.94
C ASP A 106 21.15 20.39 7.91
N GLY A 107 20.75 20.38 6.64
CA GLY A 107 21.63 20.62 5.51
C GLY A 107 21.39 21.96 4.83
N GLN A 108 22.48 22.62 4.39
CA GLN A 108 22.45 23.81 3.57
C GLN A 108 23.14 23.56 2.22
N GLY A 109 22.51 23.98 1.13
CA GLY A 109 22.93 23.68 -0.24
C GLY A 109 22.02 22.68 -0.92
N ASN A 110 22.51 22.06 -2.00
CA ASN A 110 21.74 21.05 -2.73
C ASN A 110 21.92 19.64 -2.11
N TRP A 111 20.89 19.16 -1.45
CA TRP A 111 20.81 17.84 -0.84
C TRP A 111 19.89 16.88 -1.60
N GLY A 112 19.62 17.17 -2.89
CA GLY A 112 18.64 16.45 -3.72
C GLY A 112 17.23 17.04 -3.60
N ALA A 113 16.34 16.53 -4.42
CA ALA A 113 14.93 16.92 -4.46
C ALA A 113 14.02 15.69 -4.51
N PRO A 114 12.73 15.79 -4.19
CA PRO A 114 11.81 14.65 -4.23
C PRO A 114 11.73 13.96 -5.59
N ASP A 115 11.85 14.71 -6.67
CA ASP A 115 11.83 14.23 -8.05
C ASP A 115 13.16 13.55 -8.45
N ASP A 116 14.30 14.00 -7.89
CA ASP A 116 15.60 13.38 -8.08
C ASP A 116 16.42 13.33 -6.76
N PRO A 117 16.13 12.35 -5.89
CA PRO A 117 16.78 12.22 -4.57
C PRO A 117 18.29 12.00 -4.64
N LYS A 118 18.81 11.54 -5.79
CA LYS A 118 20.24 11.23 -5.97
C LYS A 118 21.04 12.37 -6.60
N SER A 119 20.39 13.43 -7.06
CA SER A 119 21.04 14.61 -7.64
C SER A 119 21.40 15.64 -6.57
N PHE A 120 22.24 15.24 -5.62
CA PHE A 120 22.78 16.11 -4.59
C PHE A 120 24.20 16.57 -4.95
N ALA A 121 24.59 17.75 -4.46
CA ALA A 121 25.91 18.31 -4.68
C ALA A 121 26.99 17.52 -3.93
N ALA A 122 28.23 17.54 -4.44
CA ALA A 122 29.37 16.92 -3.75
C ALA A 122 29.62 17.57 -2.37
N MET A 123 30.13 16.78 -1.41
CA MET A 123 30.31 17.16 0.01
C MET A 123 31.13 18.43 0.24
N ARG A 124 31.94 18.84 -0.75
CA ARG A 124 32.71 20.09 -0.67
C ARG A 124 31.86 21.35 -0.88
N TYR A 125 30.68 21.21 -1.47
CA TYR A 125 29.72 22.31 -1.70
C TYR A 125 28.63 22.42 -0.65
N THR A 126 28.23 21.30 -0.07
CA THR A 126 27.18 21.28 0.96
C THR A 126 27.73 21.58 2.34
N GLU A 127 26.85 22.10 3.20
CA GLU A 127 27.14 22.35 4.61
C GLU A 127 26.09 21.67 5.48
N ALA A 128 26.47 21.26 6.68
CA ALA A 128 25.59 20.54 7.59
C ALA A 128 25.85 20.86 9.05
N LYS A 129 24.81 20.62 9.84
CA LYS A 129 24.83 20.55 11.30
C LYS A 129 23.76 19.53 11.76
N LEU A 130 23.70 19.21 13.04
CA LEU A 130 22.64 18.37 13.59
C LEU A 130 21.30 19.11 13.59
N SER A 131 20.22 18.39 13.31
CA SER A 131 18.87 18.91 13.48
C SER A 131 18.48 18.99 14.95
N LYS A 132 17.38 19.71 15.27
CA LYS A 132 16.81 19.71 16.61
C LYS A 132 16.36 18.33 17.07
N PHE A 133 15.90 17.49 16.14
CA PHE A 133 15.45 16.14 16.46
C PHE A 133 16.60 15.20 16.88
N ALA A 134 17.84 15.45 16.43
CA ALA A 134 18.99 14.67 16.84
C ALA A 134 19.27 14.74 18.36
N GLU A 135 18.76 15.76 19.06
CA GLU A 135 18.84 15.85 20.52
C GLU A 135 18.21 14.65 21.25
N VAL A 136 17.19 14.01 20.62
CA VAL A 136 16.56 12.79 21.14
C VAL A 136 17.57 11.65 21.32
N LEU A 137 18.64 11.64 20.51
CA LEU A 137 19.69 10.62 20.53
C LEU A 137 20.90 11.02 21.38
N LEU A 138 21.17 12.31 21.56
CA LEU A 138 22.45 12.82 22.08
C LEU A 138 22.38 13.46 23.46
N SER A 139 21.23 13.97 23.88
CA SER A 139 21.12 14.82 25.07
C SER A 139 21.56 14.18 26.39
N GLU A 140 21.61 12.86 26.45
CA GLU A 140 22.02 12.12 27.63
C GLU A 140 23.38 11.41 27.50
N LEU A 141 24.08 11.57 26.35
CA LEU A 141 25.30 10.81 26.04
C LEU A 141 26.41 10.97 27.09
N GLY A 142 26.62 12.17 27.63
CA GLY A 142 27.62 12.46 28.67
C GLY A 142 27.21 12.11 30.09
N GLN A 143 26.13 11.39 30.31
CA GLN A 143 25.52 11.15 31.62
C GLN A 143 25.62 9.69 32.10
N GLY A 144 26.67 8.97 31.70
CA GLY A 144 26.86 7.57 32.11
C GLY A 144 25.85 6.58 31.52
N THR A 145 25.22 6.92 30.42
CA THR A 145 24.09 6.19 29.83
C THR A 145 24.47 5.14 28.79
N VAL A 146 25.72 5.13 28.37
CA VAL A 146 26.20 4.27 27.30
C VAL A 146 27.50 3.57 27.63
N ASP A 147 27.66 2.38 27.08
CA ASP A 147 28.94 1.69 27.05
C ASP A 147 29.82 2.23 25.92
N TRP A 148 31.12 2.33 26.22
CA TRP A 148 32.14 2.78 25.28
C TRP A 148 32.95 1.60 24.78
N GLN A 149 33.31 1.61 23.51
CA GLN A 149 34.20 0.64 22.91
C GLN A 149 35.37 1.36 22.20
N PRO A 150 36.52 0.70 22.02
CA PRO A 150 37.55 1.22 21.17
C PRO A 150 37.07 1.43 19.74
N ASN A 151 37.53 2.46 19.06
CA ASN A 151 37.34 2.63 17.63
C ASN A 151 38.19 1.60 16.85
N PHE A 152 38.16 1.64 15.52
CA PHE A 152 38.79 0.63 14.67
C PHE A 152 40.31 0.49 14.85
N ASP A 153 41.04 1.55 15.27
CA ASP A 153 42.49 1.54 15.50
C ASP A 153 42.87 1.52 17.00
N GLY A 154 41.89 1.52 17.89
CA GLY A 154 42.08 1.50 19.34
C GLY A 154 42.57 2.81 19.96
N THR A 155 42.76 3.88 19.19
CA THR A 155 43.28 5.16 19.67
C THR A 155 42.22 6.03 20.35
N MET A 156 40.94 5.82 20.06
CA MET A 156 39.80 6.56 20.59
C MET A 156 38.70 5.64 21.06
N LYS A 157 37.67 6.19 21.70
CA LYS A 157 36.48 5.46 22.10
C LYS A 157 35.25 6.00 21.34
N GLU A 158 34.39 5.10 20.95
CA GLU A 158 33.06 5.41 20.39
C GLU A 158 31.94 4.76 21.23
N PRO A 159 30.73 5.34 21.29
CA PRO A 159 29.62 4.73 22.00
C PRO A 159 29.10 3.50 21.24
N LYS A 160 28.86 2.39 21.93
CA LYS A 160 28.25 1.19 21.34
C LYS A 160 26.87 1.49 20.78
N MET A 161 26.10 2.35 21.46
CA MET A 161 24.77 2.80 21.11
C MET A 161 24.54 4.22 21.61
N LEU A 162 23.53 4.91 21.12
CA LEU A 162 23.13 6.21 21.62
C LEU A 162 21.94 6.08 22.58
N PRO A 163 21.82 6.96 23.61
CA PRO A 163 20.79 6.89 24.63
C PRO A 163 19.45 7.47 24.13
N ALA A 164 18.83 6.81 23.14
CA ALA A 164 17.61 7.30 22.52
C ALA A 164 16.46 7.50 23.53
N ARG A 165 15.88 8.68 23.52
CA ARG A 165 14.78 9.08 24.40
C ARG A 165 13.40 8.68 23.89
N LEU A 166 13.27 8.40 22.58
CA LEU A 166 12.08 7.92 21.90
C LEU A 166 12.40 6.60 21.18
N PRO A 167 11.42 5.73 20.86
CA PRO A 167 11.63 4.51 20.11
C PRO A 167 12.04 4.77 18.65
N HIS A 168 13.24 5.30 18.46
CA HIS A 168 13.75 5.81 17.18
C HIS A 168 13.73 4.75 16.06
N ILE A 169 13.87 3.47 16.42
CA ILE A 169 13.79 2.34 15.48
C ILE A 169 12.51 2.37 14.61
N LEU A 170 11.41 2.90 15.13
CA LEU A 170 10.14 3.02 14.40
C LEU A 170 9.97 4.40 13.73
N LEU A 171 10.67 5.46 14.18
CA LEU A 171 10.33 6.83 13.78
C LEU A 171 10.76 7.19 12.37
N ASN A 172 11.98 6.82 11.96
CA ASN A 172 12.50 7.15 10.64
C ASN A 172 12.49 5.97 9.66
N GLY A 173 12.23 4.77 10.18
CA GLY A 173 12.39 3.57 9.39
C GLY A 173 13.86 3.27 9.03
N VAL A 174 14.10 2.09 8.55
CA VAL A 174 15.45 1.67 8.10
C VAL A 174 15.29 0.63 7.01
N THR A 175 16.05 0.78 5.92
CA THR A 175 16.20 -0.26 4.90
C THR A 175 17.62 -0.77 4.88
N GLY A 176 17.84 -2.07 4.74
CA GLY A 176 19.18 -2.66 4.69
C GLY A 176 19.18 -4.07 4.13
N ILE A 177 20.23 -4.40 3.39
CA ILE A 177 20.43 -5.73 2.81
C ILE A 177 21.69 -6.31 3.42
N ALA A 178 21.54 -7.43 4.11
CA ALA A 178 22.64 -8.23 4.68
C ALA A 178 22.76 -9.57 3.96
N VAL A 179 23.70 -10.40 4.39
CA VAL A 179 23.86 -11.75 3.85
C VAL A 179 22.76 -12.65 4.44
N GLY A 180 21.91 -13.20 3.59
CA GLY A 180 20.83 -14.10 3.98
C GLY A 180 19.61 -13.44 4.66
N MET A 181 19.64 -12.13 4.92
CA MET A 181 18.55 -11.39 5.52
C MET A 181 18.51 -9.91 5.09
N ALA A 182 17.37 -9.28 5.29
CA ALA A 182 17.18 -7.87 5.03
C ALA A 182 16.35 -7.23 6.14
N THR A 183 16.36 -5.91 6.21
CA THR A 183 15.46 -5.11 7.03
C THR A 183 14.77 -4.06 6.17
N ASP A 184 13.46 -3.89 6.39
CA ASP A 184 12.63 -2.86 5.77
C ASP A 184 11.61 -2.39 6.82
N ILE A 185 12.03 -1.46 7.67
CA ILE A 185 11.21 -0.90 8.76
C ILE A 185 10.62 0.41 8.25
N PRO A 186 9.29 0.54 8.14
CA PRO A 186 8.66 1.79 7.74
C PRO A 186 8.70 2.83 8.87
N PRO A 187 8.70 4.14 8.55
CA PRO A 187 8.61 5.20 9.54
C PRO A 187 7.20 5.31 10.15
N HIS A 188 7.13 5.87 11.37
CA HIS A 188 5.89 6.06 12.13
C HIS A 188 5.84 7.43 12.78
N ASN A 189 4.64 7.86 13.14
CA ASN A 189 4.41 9.14 13.80
C ASN A 189 4.91 9.12 15.26
N VAL A 190 5.63 10.18 15.67
CA VAL A 190 6.19 10.31 17.04
C VAL A 190 5.13 10.24 18.11
N ARG A 191 4.00 10.97 17.94
CA ARG A 191 2.93 11.00 18.93
C ARG A 191 2.29 9.63 19.09
N GLU A 192 1.95 8.97 17.98
CA GLU A 192 1.35 7.63 17.99
C GLU A 192 2.24 6.59 18.68
N VAL A 193 3.55 6.59 18.36
CA VAL A 193 4.51 5.65 18.94
C VAL A 193 4.75 5.96 20.44
N ALA A 194 4.84 7.22 20.82
CA ALA A 194 5.00 7.60 22.22
C ALA A 194 3.77 7.24 23.06
N ASP A 195 2.57 7.50 22.57
CA ASP A 195 1.32 7.16 23.27
C ASP A 195 1.15 5.64 23.42
N ALA A 196 1.46 4.86 22.37
CA ALA A 196 1.47 3.40 22.45
C ALA A 196 2.50 2.89 23.47
N THR A 197 3.69 3.53 23.52
CA THR A 197 4.75 3.17 24.47
C THR A 197 4.32 3.50 25.91
N ILE A 198 3.70 4.65 26.14
CA ILE A 198 3.15 5.06 27.44
C ILE A 198 2.06 4.07 27.87
N HIS A 199 1.15 3.71 26.97
CA HIS A 199 0.11 2.72 27.25
C HIS A 199 0.70 1.36 27.68
N LEU A 200 1.76 0.90 27.00
CA LEU A 200 2.43 -0.36 27.32
C LEU A 200 3.20 -0.31 28.64
N ILE A 201 3.72 0.86 29.04
CA ILE A 201 4.33 1.05 30.37
C ILE A 201 3.27 0.91 31.47
N ASP A 202 2.06 1.45 31.25
CA ASP A 202 0.94 1.36 32.20
C ASP A 202 0.30 -0.03 32.22
N ASN A 203 0.26 -0.70 31.08
CA ASN A 203 -0.37 -2.00 30.88
C ASN A 203 0.62 -2.98 30.23
N PRO A 204 1.56 -3.58 31.02
CA PRO A 204 2.61 -4.47 30.46
C PRO A 204 2.07 -5.74 29.75
N GLN A 205 0.80 -6.07 29.93
CA GLN A 205 0.12 -7.19 29.29
C GLN A 205 -0.74 -6.76 28.09
N ALA A 206 -0.67 -5.49 27.69
CA ALA A 206 -1.42 -4.99 26.53
C ALA A 206 -1.06 -5.76 25.26
N GLY A 207 -2.09 -6.16 24.52
CA GLY A 207 -1.94 -6.89 23.26
C GLY A 207 -1.72 -5.97 22.06
N LEU A 208 -1.57 -6.57 20.89
CA LEU A 208 -1.40 -5.81 19.65
C LEU A 208 -2.60 -4.90 19.35
N SER A 209 -3.82 -5.39 19.56
CA SER A 209 -5.04 -4.62 19.33
C SER A 209 -5.11 -3.33 20.16
N ASP A 210 -4.58 -3.37 21.38
CA ASP A 210 -4.56 -2.20 22.25
C ASP A 210 -3.55 -1.15 21.75
N LEU A 211 -2.37 -1.60 21.31
CA LEU A 211 -1.35 -0.73 20.74
C LEU A 211 -1.77 -0.11 19.40
N MET A 212 -2.53 -0.85 18.58
CA MET A 212 -3.03 -0.35 17.29
C MET A 212 -4.14 0.70 17.43
N GLN A 213 -4.68 0.93 18.61
CA GLN A 213 -5.53 2.10 18.87
C GLN A 213 -4.74 3.41 18.78
N TYR A 214 -3.44 3.37 19.05
CA TYR A 214 -2.50 4.48 18.97
C TYR A 214 -1.71 4.46 17.66
N VAL A 215 -0.95 3.38 17.40
CA VAL A 215 -0.20 3.19 16.14
C VAL A 215 -1.11 2.58 15.09
N LYS A 216 -1.76 3.43 14.32
CA LYS A 216 -2.73 3.02 13.30
C LYS A 216 -2.08 2.39 12.07
N GLY A 217 -0.85 2.78 11.76
CA GLY A 217 -0.08 2.34 10.60
C GLY A 217 1.21 3.13 10.44
N PRO A 218 2.05 2.82 9.44
CA PRO A 218 3.21 3.64 9.10
C PRO A 218 2.82 5.09 8.78
N ASP A 219 3.78 6.01 8.91
CA ASP A 219 3.62 7.42 8.59
C ASP A 219 4.82 7.90 7.78
N TYR A 220 4.70 7.88 6.47
CA TYR A 220 5.78 8.24 5.56
C TYR A 220 5.94 9.77 5.42
N PRO A 221 7.11 10.27 4.98
CA PRO A 221 7.33 11.71 4.76
C PRO A 221 6.65 12.24 3.49
N THR A 222 5.50 11.72 3.13
CA THR A 222 4.67 12.13 1.98
C THR A 222 3.20 12.12 2.38
N GLU A 223 2.40 12.93 1.72
CA GLU A 223 0.96 13.01 1.91
C GLU A 223 0.18 11.94 1.13
N ALA A 224 0.87 11.04 0.43
CA ALA A 224 0.24 9.91 -0.26
C ALA A 224 -0.53 9.00 0.69
N GLU A 225 -1.63 8.44 0.22
CA GLU A 225 -2.54 7.61 1.00
C GLU A 225 -1.97 6.21 1.23
N ILE A 226 -2.11 5.68 2.45
CA ILE A 226 -1.90 4.27 2.74
C ILE A 226 -3.24 3.57 2.55
N ILE A 227 -3.31 2.67 1.58
CA ILE A 227 -4.54 1.98 1.18
C ILE A 227 -4.59 0.51 1.62
N SER A 228 -3.61 0.05 2.40
CA SER A 228 -3.62 -1.30 2.96
C SER A 228 -4.76 -1.48 3.95
N PRO A 229 -5.55 -2.57 3.84
CA PRO A 229 -6.60 -2.88 4.80
C PRO A 229 -6.05 -3.05 6.22
N GLN A 230 -6.85 -2.69 7.23
CA GLN A 230 -6.49 -2.79 8.64
C GLN A 230 -6.00 -4.20 9.03
N VAL A 231 -6.62 -5.24 8.47
CA VAL A 231 -6.25 -6.65 8.72
C VAL A 231 -4.83 -6.97 8.24
N GLU A 232 -4.41 -6.39 7.11
CA GLU A 232 -3.06 -6.58 6.59
C GLU A 232 -2.03 -5.85 7.47
N LEU A 233 -2.34 -4.62 7.92
CA LEU A 233 -1.49 -3.87 8.84
C LEU A 233 -1.35 -4.60 10.19
N GLU A 234 -2.43 -5.16 10.72
CA GLU A 234 -2.40 -5.99 11.92
C GLU A 234 -1.49 -7.21 11.75
N LYS A 235 -1.58 -7.90 10.61
CA LYS A 235 -0.70 -9.02 10.29
C LYS A 235 0.78 -8.59 10.25
N VAL A 236 1.08 -7.44 9.64
CA VAL A 236 2.43 -6.86 9.60
C VAL A 236 2.96 -6.63 11.02
N TYR A 237 2.20 -5.97 11.87
CA TYR A 237 2.62 -5.68 13.24
C TYR A 237 2.67 -6.90 14.16
N ARG A 238 1.89 -7.93 13.87
CA ARG A 238 1.92 -9.21 14.60
C ARG A 238 3.16 -10.03 14.25
N THR A 239 3.46 -10.15 12.95
CA THR A 239 4.50 -11.06 12.45
C THR A 239 5.84 -10.38 12.16
N GLY A 240 5.87 -9.06 12.09
CA GLY A 240 7.01 -8.27 11.63
C GLY A 240 7.26 -8.36 10.12
N ARG A 241 6.35 -8.95 9.33
CA ARG A 241 6.51 -9.17 7.89
C ARG A 241 5.22 -8.89 7.13
N GLY A 242 5.35 -8.33 5.94
CA GLY A 242 4.24 -8.09 5.02
C GLY A 242 4.55 -7.01 4.01
N SER A 243 3.52 -6.28 3.62
CA SER A 243 3.63 -5.14 2.70
C SER A 243 2.63 -4.05 3.05
N VAL A 244 2.97 -2.83 2.67
CA VAL A 244 2.10 -1.65 2.79
C VAL A 244 1.94 -1.05 1.41
N LYS A 245 0.70 -0.84 0.97
CA LYS A 245 0.38 -0.20 -0.31
C LYS A 245 0.15 1.29 -0.09
N MET A 246 0.77 2.10 -0.92
CA MET A 246 0.55 3.55 -0.97
C MET A 246 0.06 3.96 -2.35
N ARG A 247 -0.83 4.95 -2.37
CA ARG A 247 -1.41 5.53 -3.58
C ARG A 247 -1.24 7.03 -3.59
N ALA A 248 -0.94 7.59 -4.76
CA ALA A 248 -0.84 9.03 -4.98
C ALA A 248 -2.17 9.73 -4.71
N VAL A 249 -2.08 10.98 -4.25
CA VAL A 249 -3.24 11.87 -4.09
C VAL A 249 -3.39 12.72 -5.34
N TRP A 250 -4.61 12.83 -5.81
CA TRP A 250 -4.96 13.64 -6.95
C TRP A 250 -6.31 14.32 -6.78
N HIS A 251 -6.53 15.37 -7.53
CA HIS A 251 -7.82 16.05 -7.64
C HIS A 251 -8.02 16.62 -9.05
N LYS A 252 -9.24 17.02 -9.32
CA LYS A 252 -9.60 17.60 -10.62
C LYS A 252 -9.56 19.12 -10.53
N GLU A 253 -8.80 19.75 -11.41
CA GLU A 253 -8.80 21.22 -11.59
C GLU A 253 -9.35 21.56 -12.98
N GLY A 254 -10.60 22.01 -13.04
CA GLY A 254 -11.28 22.20 -14.33
C GLY A 254 -11.45 20.89 -15.10
N ALA A 255 -10.74 20.76 -16.22
CA ALA A 255 -10.69 19.54 -17.01
C ALA A 255 -9.47 18.66 -16.69
N ASP A 256 -8.45 19.23 -16.06
CA ASP A 256 -7.16 18.58 -15.83
C ASP A 256 -7.16 17.74 -14.54
N VAL A 257 -6.34 16.71 -14.54
CA VAL A 257 -6.04 15.88 -13.36
C VAL A 257 -4.72 16.36 -12.77
N VAL A 258 -4.74 16.78 -11.52
CA VAL A 258 -3.56 17.26 -10.80
C VAL A 258 -3.18 16.31 -9.69
N ILE A 259 -1.95 15.79 -9.74
CA ILE A 259 -1.38 14.92 -8.71
C ILE A 259 -0.56 15.79 -7.75
N THR A 260 -0.90 15.74 -6.46
CA THR A 260 -0.31 16.58 -5.42
C THR A 260 0.58 15.83 -4.44
N ALA A 261 0.48 14.51 -4.37
CA ALA A 261 1.36 13.69 -3.55
C ALA A 261 1.68 12.36 -4.24
N LEU A 262 2.93 11.94 -4.17
CA LEU A 262 3.41 10.67 -4.71
C LEU A 262 3.74 9.68 -3.58
N PRO A 263 3.64 8.36 -3.83
CA PRO A 263 4.12 7.36 -2.91
C PRO A 263 5.59 7.57 -2.55
N HIS A 264 5.99 7.12 -1.36
CA HIS A 264 7.34 7.33 -0.82
C HIS A 264 8.44 6.91 -1.81
N GLN A 265 9.44 7.78 -2.00
CA GLN A 265 10.59 7.57 -2.92
C GLN A 265 10.19 7.31 -4.40
N VAL A 266 9.04 7.75 -4.83
CA VAL A 266 8.67 7.77 -6.25
C VAL A 266 9.12 9.11 -6.84
N SER A 267 9.92 9.03 -7.91
CA SER A 267 10.37 10.21 -8.66
C SER A 267 9.29 10.67 -9.62
N GLY A 268 8.95 11.97 -9.58
CA GLY A 268 8.00 12.60 -10.51
C GLY A 268 8.46 12.49 -11.97
N ALA A 269 9.74 12.74 -12.23
CA ALA A 269 10.33 12.61 -13.57
C ALA A 269 10.20 11.20 -14.14
N LYS A 270 10.48 10.17 -13.33
CA LYS A 270 10.33 8.77 -13.75
C LYS A 270 8.87 8.39 -13.99
N LEU A 271 7.96 8.90 -13.17
CA LEU A 271 6.52 8.71 -13.35
C LEU A 271 6.03 9.31 -14.67
N LEU A 272 6.42 10.56 -14.96
CA LEU A 272 6.11 11.21 -16.23
C LEU A 272 6.64 10.41 -17.43
N GLU A 273 7.84 9.85 -17.32
CA GLU A 273 8.40 8.97 -18.35
C GLU A 273 7.55 7.69 -18.53
N GLN A 274 7.09 7.07 -17.45
CA GLN A 274 6.22 5.88 -17.50
C GLN A 274 4.90 6.20 -18.23
N ILE A 275 4.26 7.33 -17.91
CA ILE A 275 3.00 7.75 -18.55
C ILE A 275 3.25 8.12 -20.03
N ALA A 276 4.30 8.89 -20.32
CA ALA A 276 4.66 9.26 -21.70
C ALA A 276 4.98 8.05 -22.57
N ASN A 277 5.59 7.00 -22.00
CA ASN A 277 5.83 5.73 -22.72
C ASN A 277 4.52 5.02 -23.09
N GLN A 278 3.52 5.05 -22.20
CA GLN A 278 2.20 4.50 -22.50
C GLN A 278 1.47 5.33 -23.57
N MET A 279 1.59 6.69 -23.53
CA MET A 279 1.03 7.56 -24.58
C MET A 279 1.67 7.28 -25.95
N ARG A 280 3.01 7.15 -26.01
CA ARG A 280 3.74 6.80 -27.25
C ARG A 280 3.33 5.42 -27.78
N ALA A 281 3.09 4.46 -26.90
CA ALA A 281 2.58 3.14 -27.23
C ALA A 281 1.08 3.14 -27.58
N LYS A 282 0.40 4.30 -27.62
CA LYS A 282 -1.05 4.47 -27.86
C LYS A 282 -1.95 3.73 -26.88
N LYS A 283 -1.44 3.41 -25.68
CA LYS A 283 -2.21 2.79 -24.60
C LYS A 283 -3.02 3.79 -23.77
N LEU A 284 -2.79 5.08 -23.95
CA LEU A 284 -3.50 6.18 -23.27
C LEU A 284 -4.04 7.20 -24.31
N PRO A 285 -4.97 6.82 -25.18
CA PRO A 285 -5.49 7.72 -26.21
C PRO A 285 -6.32 8.87 -25.64
N MET A 286 -6.72 8.78 -24.39
CA MET A 286 -7.52 9.77 -23.66
C MET A 286 -6.68 10.90 -23.04
N VAL A 287 -5.36 10.78 -23.00
CA VAL A 287 -4.43 11.80 -22.50
C VAL A 287 -3.87 12.59 -23.68
N GLU A 288 -3.91 13.92 -23.60
CA GLU A 288 -3.37 14.81 -24.61
C GLU A 288 -1.95 15.26 -24.27
N ASP A 289 -1.73 15.70 -23.03
CA ASP A 289 -0.45 16.29 -22.60
C ASP A 289 -0.14 15.94 -21.13
N LEU A 290 1.14 16.06 -20.78
CA LEU A 290 1.67 15.89 -19.44
C LEU A 290 2.56 17.07 -19.10
N ARG A 291 2.36 17.69 -17.93
CA ARG A 291 3.17 18.81 -17.47
C ARG A 291 3.67 18.58 -16.04
N ASP A 292 4.91 18.96 -15.80
CA ASP A 292 5.46 19.09 -14.46
C ASP A 292 5.40 20.57 -14.07
N GLU A 293 4.56 20.89 -13.12
CA GLU A 293 4.36 22.24 -12.58
C GLU A 293 4.86 22.33 -11.12
N SER A 294 5.69 21.35 -10.71
CA SER A 294 6.26 21.30 -9.37
C SER A 294 7.20 22.48 -9.13
N ASP A 295 7.08 23.14 -8.00
CA ASP A 295 7.92 24.26 -7.57
C ASP A 295 8.23 24.18 -6.06
N HIS A 296 8.79 25.25 -5.48
CA HIS A 296 9.14 25.29 -4.06
C HIS A 296 7.92 25.43 -3.13
N GLU A 297 6.79 25.93 -3.62
CA GLU A 297 5.52 26.03 -2.88
C GLU A 297 4.71 24.74 -3.01
N ASN A 298 4.75 24.13 -4.21
CA ASN A 298 4.09 22.87 -4.54
C ASN A 298 5.13 21.84 -4.99
N PRO A 299 5.83 21.16 -4.04
CA PRO A 299 6.94 20.26 -4.36
C PRO A 299 6.54 19.06 -5.24
N THR A 300 5.24 18.78 -5.32
CA THR A 300 4.66 17.79 -6.22
C THR A 300 3.40 18.38 -6.85
N ARG A 301 3.49 18.74 -8.13
CA ARG A 301 2.36 19.19 -8.94
C ARG A 301 2.52 18.66 -10.37
N ILE A 302 1.99 17.46 -10.61
CA ILE A 302 2.01 16.83 -11.93
C ILE A 302 0.62 16.94 -12.54
N VAL A 303 0.55 17.54 -13.73
CA VAL A 303 -0.71 17.78 -14.43
C VAL A 303 -0.85 16.85 -15.61
N ILE A 304 -1.94 16.10 -15.66
CA ILE A 304 -2.34 15.26 -16.78
C ILE A 304 -3.51 15.93 -17.47
N VAL A 305 -3.35 16.28 -18.75
CA VAL A 305 -4.37 16.95 -19.56
C VAL A 305 -5.16 15.91 -20.36
N PRO A 306 -6.44 15.66 -20.04
CA PRO A 306 -7.29 14.79 -20.83
C PRO A 306 -7.61 15.41 -22.21
N ARG A 307 -7.75 14.57 -23.23
CA ARG A 307 -8.06 15.03 -24.61
C ARG A 307 -9.41 15.73 -24.74
N SER A 308 -10.34 15.48 -23.85
CA SER A 308 -11.63 16.16 -23.82
C SER A 308 -12.25 16.10 -22.40
N ASN A 309 -13.17 17.02 -22.12
CA ASN A 309 -13.92 17.08 -20.86
C ASN A 309 -14.85 15.86 -20.65
N ARG A 310 -14.99 14.98 -21.63
CA ARG A 310 -15.81 13.75 -21.58
C ARG A 310 -15.01 12.53 -21.07
N VAL A 311 -13.71 12.69 -20.89
CA VAL A 311 -12.85 11.62 -20.35
C VAL A 311 -13.23 11.38 -18.89
N ASP A 312 -13.49 10.12 -18.55
CA ASP A 312 -13.68 9.69 -17.18
C ASP A 312 -12.32 9.68 -16.47
N CYS A 313 -12.08 10.69 -15.63
CA CYS A 313 -10.82 10.88 -14.92
C CYS A 313 -10.61 9.78 -13.85
N ASP A 314 -11.67 9.27 -13.22
CA ASP A 314 -11.56 8.19 -12.23
C ASP A 314 -11.13 6.89 -12.90
N LEU A 315 -11.69 6.59 -14.05
CA LEU A 315 -11.30 5.43 -14.86
C LEU A 315 -9.85 5.55 -15.35
N LEU A 316 -9.44 6.74 -15.83
CA LEU A 316 -8.06 7.03 -16.21
C LEU A 316 -7.11 6.82 -15.04
N MET A 317 -7.43 7.39 -13.87
CA MET A 317 -6.57 7.26 -12.68
C MET A 317 -6.50 5.82 -12.17
N ASN A 318 -7.59 5.06 -12.21
CA ASN A 318 -7.57 3.63 -11.88
C ASN A 318 -6.61 2.83 -12.78
N HIS A 319 -6.59 3.14 -14.08
CA HIS A 319 -5.61 2.53 -14.99
C HIS A 319 -4.17 2.93 -14.63
N LEU A 320 -3.93 4.21 -14.36
CA LEU A 320 -2.61 4.72 -14.01
C LEU A 320 -2.11 4.17 -12.67
N PHE A 321 -2.98 4.00 -11.68
CA PHE A 321 -2.65 3.31 -10.43
C PHE A 321 -2.22 1.85 -10.66
N ALA A 322 -2.92 1.13 -11.52
CA ALA A 322 -2.59 -0.27 -11.82
C ALA A 322 -1.36 -0.45 -12.71
N SER A 323 -0.95 0.57 -13.46
CA SER A 323 0.06 0.46 -14.53
C SER A 323 1.32 1.31 -14.35
N THR A 324 1.39 2.13 -13.28
CA THR A 324 2.51 3.02 -12.99
C THR A 324 2.86 3.04 -11.50
N ASP A 325 3.94 3.76 -11.13
CA ASP A 325 4.34 3.94 -9.74
C ASP A 325 3.41 4.90 -8.93
N LEU A 326 2.26 5.34 -9.48
CA LEU A 326 1.23 6.09 -8.73
C LEU A 326 0.58 5.26 -7.62
N GLU A 327 0.60 3.94 -7.73
CA GLU A 327 0.34 3.02 -6.63
C GLU A 327 1.53 2.08 -6.49
N ARG A 328 2.05 1.97 -5.26
CA ARG A 328 3.23 1.15 -5.00
C ARG A 328 3.10 0.36 -3.71
N SER A 329 3.58 -0.89 -3.75
CA SER A 329 3.67 -1.75 -2.57
C SER A 329 5.08 -1.70 -1.99
N TYR A 330 5.18 -1.45 -0.68
CA TYR A 330 6.42 -1.43 0.09
C TYR A 330 6.48 -2.67 0.95
N ARG A 331 7.56 -3.43 0.80
CA ARG A 331 7.83 -4.56 1.66
C ARG A 331 8.08 -4.08 3.08
N VAL A 332 7.57 -4.81 4.06
CA VAL A 332 7.86 -4.62 5.47
C VAL A 332 8.54 -5.86 6.02
N ASN A 333 9.68 -5.66 6.70
CA ASN A 333 10.42 -6.68 7.39
C ASN A 333 11.09 -6.04 8.61
N LEU A 334 10.48 -6.17 9.78
CA LEU A 334 10.91 -5.56 11.04
C LEU A 334 12.07 -6.36 11.67
N ASN A 335 13.13 -6.52 10.88
CA ASN A 335 14.34 -7.25 11.28
C ASN A 335 15.37 -6.27 11.88
N MET A 336 15.81 -6.53 13.09
CA MET A 336 16.71 -5.66 13.85
C MET A 336 17.58 -6.47 14.81
N ILE A 337 18.65 -5.88 15.31
CA ILE A 337 19.47 -6.44 16.38
C ILE A 337 18.78 -6.11 17.71
N GLY A 338 18.40 -7.15 18.45
CA GLY A 338 17.77 -7.05 19.76
C GLY A 338 18.76 -6.72 20.88
N LEU A 339 18.26 -6.58 22.10
CA LEU A 339 19.08 -6.35 23.31
C LEU A 339 20.00 -7.55 23.61
N ASP A 340 19.64 -8.73 23.12
CA ASP A 340 20.45 -9.97 23.20
C ASP A 340 21.58 -10.03 22.14
N ASN A 341 21.79 -8.96 21.38
CA ASN A 341 22.72 -8.86 20.26
C ASN A 341 22.49 -9.91 19.15
N ARG A 342 21.23 -10.31 18.92
CA ARG A 342 20.85 -11.24 17.84
C ARG A 342 19.94 -10.56 16.82
N PRO A 343 20.13 -10.83 15.51
CA PRO A 343 19.22 -10.39 14.50
C PRO A 343 17.90 -11.16 14.57
N GLN A 344 16.78 -10.48 14.69
CA GLN A 344 15.45 -11.07 14.82
C GLN A 344 14.38 -10.20 14.16
N VAL A 345 13.41 -10.87 13.54
CA VAL A 345 12.18 -10.20 13.09
C VAL A 345 11.21 -10.15 14.26
N LYS A 346 10.76 -8.95 14.60
CA LYS A 346 9.94 -8.70 15.79
C LYS A 346 8.61 -8.05 15.42
N GLY A 347 7.55 -8.38 16.14
CA GLY A 347 6.28 -7.67 16.08
C GLY A 347 6.29 -6.38 16.92
N LEU A 348 5.30 -5.51 16.72
CA LEU A 348 5.23 -4.20 17.37
C LEU A 348 5.29 -4.26 18.90
N VAL A 349 4.54 -5.17 19.51
CA VAL A 349 4.54 -5.37 20.98
C VAL A 349 5.93 -5.71 21.48
N SER A 350 6.62 -6.63 20.82
CA SER A 350 7.98 -7.05 21.19
C SER A 350 8.98 -5.92 21.04
N ILE A 351 8.89 -5.13 19.95
CA ILE A 351 9.77 -3.97 19.73
C ILE A 351 9.63 -2.95 20.85
N LEU A 352 8.41 -2.55 21.17
CA LEU A 352 8.16 -1.55 22.20
C LEU A 352 8.50 -2.06 23.61
N SER A 353 8.21 -3.34 23.91
CA SER A 353 8.55 -3.94 25.22
C SER A 353 10.07 -3.97 25.44
N GLU A 354 10.83 -4.40 24.43
CA GLU A 354 12.29 -4.44 24.49
C GLU A 354 12.90 -3.02 24.54
N TRP A 355 12.34 -2.09 23.76
CA TRP A 355 12.78 -0.69 23.82
C TRP A 355 12.49 -0.06 25.20
N ILE A 356 11.35 -0.34 25.83
CA ILE A 356 11.05 0.11 27.21
C ILE A 356 12.08 -0.42 28.19
N GLN A 357 12.51 -1.69 28.04
CA GLN A 357 13.57 -2.27 28.87
C GLN A 357 14.88 -1.49 28.69
N PHE A 358 15.31 -1.30 27.44
CA PHE A 358 16.48 -0.48 27.12
C PHE A 358 16.40 0.93 27.74
N ARG A 359 15.26 1.61 27.61
CA ARG A 359 15.08 2.96 28.13
C ARG A 359 15.09 3.01 29.66
N ARG A 360 14.51 2.00 30.32
CA ARG A 360 14.57 1.90 31.80
C ARG A 360 16.01 1.77 32.27
N GLU A 361 16.80 0.93 31.66
CA GLU A 361 18.21 0.75 31.99
C GLU A 361 19.03 2.02 31.73
N THR A 362 18.80 2.68 30.61
CA THR A 362 19.45 3.96 30.28
C THR A 362 19.15 5.04 31.33
N VAL A 363 17.87 5.19 31.70
CA VAL A 363 17.46 6.18 32.72
C VAL A 363 18.00 5.81 34.10
N ARG A 364 18.00 4.54 34.48
CA ARG A 364 18.58 4.06 35.72
C ARG A 364 20.08 4.38 35.79
N SER A 365 20.83 4.11 34.72
CA SER A 365 22.26 4.46 34.62
C SER A 365 22.48 5.97 34.73
N ARG A 366 21.65 6.79 34.06
CA ARG A 366 21.68 8.26 34.17
C ARG A 366 21.48 8.75 35.60
N LEU A 367 20.46 8.23 36.27
CA LEU A 367 20.15 8.60 37.66
C LEU A 367 21.25 8.15 38.62
N GLN A 368 21.78 6.94 38.43
CA GLN A 368 22.89 6.41 39.22
C GLN A 368 24.15 7.28 39.05
N TYR A 369 24.51 7.57 37.80
CA TYR A 369 25.65 8.46 37.50
C TYR A 369 25.52 9.84 38.15
N ARG A 370 24.28 10.41 38.13
CA ARG A 370 24.03 11.67 38.81
C ARG A 370 24.13 11.54 40.34
N LEU A 371 23.60 10.45 40.92
CA LEU A 371 23.68 10.15 42.33
C LEU A 371 25.13 10.02 42.77
N ASP A 372 25.95 9.27 42.03
CA ASP A 372 27.39 9.10 42.32
C ASP A 372 28.12 10.46 42.35
N LYS A 373 27.80 11.35 41.40
CA LYS A 373 28.38 12.71 41.39
C LYS A 373 27.89 13.56 42.59
N VAL A 374 26.61 13.45 42.96
CA VAL A 374 26.06 14.16 44.12
C VAL A 374 26.73 13.64 45.38
N LEU A 375 26.87 12.33 45.57
CA LEU A 375 27.50 11.74 46.73
C LEU A 375 28.99 12.12 46.81
N ALA A 376 29.73 12.09 45.69
CA ALA A 376 31.12 12.53 45.65
C ALA A 376 31.26 14.03 46.04
N ARG A 377 30.36 14.87 45.55
CA ARG A 377 30.39 16.31 45.91
C ARG A 377 29.98 16.55 47.36
N LEU A 378 28.95 15.86 47.91
CA LEU A 378 28.56 15.92 49.31
C LEU A 378 29.75 15.49 50.21
N HIS A 379 30.46 14.42 49.87
CA HIS A 379 31.63 13.96 50.61
C HIS A 379 32.69 15.03 50.69
N ILE A 380 32.98 15.77 49.61
CA ILE A 380 33.92 16.89 49.59
C ILE A 380 33.41 18.05 50.48
N LEU A 381 32.11 18.38 50.39
CA LEU A 381 31.51 19.47 51.15
C LEU A 381 31.52 19.19 52.68
N GLU A 382 31.32 17.93 53.09
CA GLU A 382 31.45 17.50 54.47
C GLU A 382 32.86 17.77 55.02
N GLY A 383 33.91 17.40 54.27
CA GLY A 383 35.28 17.69 54.63
C GLY A 383 35.59 19.19 54.74
N LEU A 384 35.11 19.96 53.74
CA LEU A 384 35.28 21.42 53.76
C LEU A 384 34.55 22.05 54.94
N LEU A 385 33.40 21.56 55.33
CA LEU A 385 32.66 22.06 56.52
C LEU A 385 33.41 21.78 57.83
N ILE A 386 34.04 20.59 57.97
CA ILE A 386 34.89 20.24 59.10
C ILE A 386 36.06 21.23 59.18
N ALA A 387 36.71 21.52 58.05
CA ALA A 387 37.80 22.50 57.98
C ALA A 387 37.32 23.91 58.39
N TYR A 388 36.17 24.34 57.95
CA TYR A 388 35.58 25.63 58.28
C TYR A 388 35.29 25.77 59.76
N LEU A 389 34.77 24.74 60.40
CA LEU A 389 34.45 24.74 61.84
C LEU A 389 35.71 24.75 62.72
N ASN A 390 36.86 24.33 62.14
CA ASN A 390 38.15 24.20 62.84
C ASN A 390 39.25 24.96 62.12
N ILE A 391 38.95 26.10 61.50
CA ILE A 391 39.84 26.78 60.55
C ILE A 391 41.17 27.18 61.13
N ASP A 392 41.23 27.63 62.39
CA ASP A 392 42.49 28.00 63.03
C ASP A 392 43.43 26.81 63.20
N GLU A 393 42.90 25.65 63.62
CA GLU A 393 43.67 24.41 63.78
C GLU A 393 44.14 23.87 62.41
N VAL A 394 43.30 23.96 61.36
CA VAL A 394 43.69 23.58 59.99
C VAL A 394 44.84 24.45 59.48
N ILE A 395 44.78 25.77 59.70
CA ILE A 395 45.84 26.68 59.32
C ILE A 395 47.14 26.38 60.08
N GLU A 396 47.06 26.09 61.38
CA GLU A 396 48.18 25.72 62.20
C GLU A 396 48.85 24.44 61.66
N ILE A 397 48.10 23.38 61.43
CA ILE A 397 48.61 22.13 60.86
C ILE A 397 49.32 22.39 59.51
N ILE A 398 48.71 23.17 58.62
CA ILE A 398 49.28 23.46 57.30
C ILE A 398 50.62 24.21 57.40
N ARG A 399 50.78 25.01 58.42
CA ARG A 399 52.01 25.84 58.63
C ARG A 399 53.10 25.14 59.37
N THR A 400 52.79 24.17 60.22
CA THR A 400 53.74 23.59 61.15
C THR A 400 54.20 22.17 60.86
N GLU A 401 53.34 21.41 60.12
CA GLU A 401 53.59 19.99 59.85
C GLU A 401 54.27 19.79 58.48
N ASP A 402 55.23 18.83 58.44
CA ASP A 402 55.92 18.46 57.20
C ASP A 402 55.03 17.74 56.21
N ASP A 403 54.03 16.97 56.71
CA ASP A 403 53.01 16.30 55.92
C ASP A 403 51.58 16.69 56.43
N PRO A 404 51.11 17.89 56.07
CA PRO A 404 49.81 18.39 56.55
C PRO A 404 48.66 17.49 56.21
N LYS A 405 48.72 16.79 55.05
CA LYS A 405 47.62 15.90 54.57
C LYS A 405 47.42 14.74 55.58
N ALA A 406 48.48 14.02 55.89
CA ALA A 406 48.39 12.88 56.80
C ALA A 406 47.90 13.31 58.20
N VAL A 407 48.35 14.47 58.66
CA VAL A 407 47.94 15.00 59.98
C VAL A 407 46.47 15.43 59.98
N LEU A 408 45.99 16.13 58.95
CA LEU A 408 44.57 16.50 58.77
C LEU A 408 43.68 15.26 58.76
N MET A 409 44.08 14.23 58.03
CA MET A 409 43.35 12.95 57.96
C MET A 409 43.22 12.27 59.33
N ALA A 410 44.34 12.17 60.02
CA ALA A 410 44.39 11.56 61.36
C ALA A 410 43.61 12.36 62.42
N ARG A 411 43.70 13.69 62.35
CA ARG A 411 43.11 14.59 63.36
C ARG A 411 41.61 14.73 63.25
N PHE A 412 41.11 14.88 62.03
CA PHE A 412 39.68 15.14 61.78
C PHE A 412 38.92 13.90 61.28
N GLY A 413 39.60 12.77 61.07
CA GLY A 413 38.97 11.54 60.56
C GLY A 413 38.42 11.67 59.14
N ILE A 414 39.04 12.53 58.35
CA ILE A 414 38.65 12.83 56.97
C ILE A 414 39.38 11.92 55.96
N SER A 415 38.73 11.73 54.80
CA SER A 415 39.36 10.95 53.73
C SER A 415 40.46 11.69 52.98
N ASP A 416 41.25 10.95 52.23
CA ASP A 416 42.30 11.46 51.33
C ASP A 416 41.76 12.54 50.37
N ILE A 417 40.58 12.29 49.73
CA ILE A 417 39.94 13.23 48.82
C ILE A 417 39.46 14.50 49.54
N GLN A 418 38.98 14.37 50.76
CA GLN A 418 38.58 15.53 51.61
C GLN A 418 39.77 16.36 52.03
N ALA A 419 40.90 15.72 52.42
CA ALA A 419 42.13 16.40 52.78
C ALA A 419 42.72 17.17 51.57
N ASP A 420 42.74 16.57 50.38
CA ASP A 420 43.18 17.28 49.19
C ASP A 420 42.27 18.50 48.88
N ALA A 421 40.95 18.32 48.95
CA ALA A 421 40.02 19.43 48.75
C ALA A 421 40.21 20.59 49.72
N ILE A 422 40.58 20.31 50.98
CA ILE A 422 40.86 21.31 51.99
C ILE A 422 42.18 22.06 51.62
N LEU A 423 43.23 21.32 51.28
CA LEU A 423 44.52 21.89 50.88
C LEU A 423 44.46 22.73 49.59
N ASP A 424 43.60 22.35 48.68
CA ASP A 424 43.37 23.07 47.41
C ASP A 424 42.47 24.31 47.59
N THR A 425 42.00 24.59 48.81
CA THR A 425 41.06 25.71 49.08
C THR A 425 41.82 27.05 48.94
N LYS A 426 41.28 27.91 48.06
CA LYS A 426 41.84 29.27 47.90
C LYS A 426 41.54 30.13 49.12
N LEU A 427 42.54 30.90 49.62
CA LEU A 427 42.38 31.76 50.79
C LEU A 427 41.18 32.68 50.77
N ARG A 428 40.75 33.17 49.62
CA ARG A 428 39.56 33.98 49.44
C ARG A 428 38.26 33.26 49.80
N HIS A 429 38.27 31.93 49.79
CA HIS A 429 37.11 31.09 50.11
C HIS A 429 36.96 30.80 51.61
N LEU A 430 37.88 31.32 52.45
CA LEU A 430 37.83 31.19 53.92
C LEU A 430 36.93 32.24 54.60
N ALA A 431 36.22 33.09 53.83
CA ALA A 431 35.34 34.09 54.39
C ALA A 431 34.02 33.44 54.89
N LYS A 432 33.41 34.01 55.96
CA LYS A 432 32.17 33.53 56.58
C LYS A 432 31.00 33.34 55.57
N LEU A 433 30.98 34.14 54.52
CA LEU A 433 29.99 34.00 53.42
C LEU A 433 30.11 32.68 52.64
N GLU A 434 31.29 32.06 52.60
CA GLU A 434 31.50 30.79 51.91
C GLU A 434 30.94 29.61 52.73
N GLU A 435 30.99 29.64 54.06
CA GLU A 435 30.33 28.64 54.91
C GLU A 435 28.84 28.56 54.60
N MET A 436 28.16 29.71 54.48
CA MET A 436 26.75 29.76 54.15
C MET A 436 26.47 29.19 52.76
N LYS A 437 27.36 29.41 51.77
CA LYS A 437 27.23 28.83 50.42
C LYS A 437 27.43 27.32 50.44
N ILE A 438 28.46 26.82 51.20
CA ILE A 438 28.69 25.38 51.34
C ILE A 438 27.52 24.68 51.98
N ARG A 439 26.95 25.24 53.06
CA ARG A 439 25.72 24.69 53.68
C ARG A 439 24.52 24.73 52.73
N GLY A 440 24.34 25.83 52.00
CA GLY A 440 23.26 25.93 50.99
C GLY A 440 23.39 24.89 49.87
N GLU A 441 24.62 24.72 49.32
CA GLU A 441 24.92 23.68 48.31
C GLU A 441 24.71 22.28 48.87
N GLN A 442 25.11 22.01 50.12
CA GLN A 442 24.91 20.75 50.82
C GLN A 442 23.41 20.42 50.96
N ASP A 443 22.59 21.39 51.41
CA ASP A 443 21.15 21.20 51.57
C ASP A 443 20.44 20.93 50.24
N GLU A 444 20.87 21.60 49.19
CA GLU A 444 20.32 21.35 47.85
C GLU A 444 20.68 19.95 47.31
N LEU A 445 21.95 19.56 47.45
CA LEU A 445 22.42 18.25 47.03
C LEU A 445 21.82 17.11 47.86
N GLU A 446 21.59 17.32 49.18
CA GLU A 446 20.90 16.36 50.03
C GLU A 446 19.44 16.14 49.60
N LYS A 447 18.74 17.18 49.20
CA LYS A 447 17.38 17.08 48.64
C LYS A 447 17.42 16.34 47.31
N GLU A 448 18.43 16.63 46.44
CA GLU A 448 18.62 15.97 45.19
C GLU A 448 18.94 14.48 45.40
N ARG A 449 19.87 14.13 46.31
CA ARG A 449 20.22 12.77 46.70
C ARG A 449 18.96 11.95 47.05
N LYS A 450 18.16 12.45 48.00
CA LYS A 450 16.93 11.78 48.44
C LYS A 450 15.98 11.53 47.29
N LYS A 451 15.79 12.51 46.40
CA LYS A 451 14.96 12.36 45.19
C LYS A 451 15.48 11.30 44.21
N LEU A 452 16.80 11.25 44.01
CA LEU A 452 17.44 10.26 43.13
C LEU A 452 17.33 8.85 43.72
N GLU A 453 17.58 8.70 45.06
CA GLU A 453 17.40 7.40 45.74
C GLU A 453 15.96 6.91 45.70
N GLU A 454 14.99 7.81 45.86
CA GLU A 454 13.55 7.49 45.76
C GLU A 454 13.18 7.04 44.32
N LEU A 455 13.74 7.65 43.29
CA LEU A 455 13.51 7.28 41.92
C LEU A 455 14.14 5.92 41.56
N LEU A 456 15.36 5.69 42.05
CA LEU A 456 16.10 4.43 41.84
C LEU A 456 15.48 3.27 42.64
N GLY A 457 14.93 3.54 43.82
CA GLY A 457 14.35 2.54 44.72
C GLY A 457 12.91 2.12 44.35
N SER A 458 12.27 2.75 43.35
CA SER A 458 10.88 2.47 43.03
C SER A 458 10.63 2.42 41.51
N GLU A 459 10.34 1.22 41.01
CA GLU A 459 9.96 1.02 39.60
C GLU A 459 8.73 1.88 39.20
N ARG A 460 7.76 2.03 40.09
CA ARG A 460 6.59 2.87 39.81
C ARG A 460 6.97 4.33 39.58
N ARG A 461 7.89 4.88 40.40
CA ARG A 461 8.36 6.27 40.25
C ARG A 461 9.20 6.39 38.97
N LEU A 462 10.03 5.41 38.66
CA LEU A 462 10.82 5.36 37.45
C LEU A 462 9.91 5.34 36.19
N ASN A 463 8.89 4.50 36.18
CA ASN A 463 7.91 4.46 35.09
C ASN A 463 7.16 5.78 34.94
N THR A 464 6.82 6.45 36.04
CA THR A 464 6.18 7.78 36.00
C THR A 464 7.11 8.82 35.37
N LEU A 465 8.41 8.79 35.72
CA LEU A 465 9.42 9.66 35.09
C LEU A 465 9.54 9.38 33.59
N LEU A 466 9.65 8.11 33.19
CA LEU A 466 9.72 7.71 31.79
C LEU A 466 8.53 8.23 30.98
N LYS A 467 7.32 8.04 31.47
CA LYS A 467 6.10 8.54 30.81
C LYS A 467 6.10 10.06 30.65
N LYS A 468 6.53 10.77 31.69
CA LYS A 468 6.64 12.24 31.66
C LYS A 468 7.64 12.69 30.59
N GLU A 469 8.79 12.03 30.51
CA GLU A 469 9.82 12.35 29.50
C GLU A 469 9.33 12.03 28.08
N LEU A 470 8.74 10.85 27.85
CA LEU A 470 8.15 10.46 26.56
C LEU A 470 7.09 11.46 26.10
N LYS A 471 6.21 11.86 27.01
CA LYS A 471 5.15 12.84 26.70
C LYS A 471 5.74 14.20 26.31
N ALA A 472 6.71 14.69 27.08
CA ALA A 472 7.38 15.96 26.80
C ALA A 472 8.12 15.94 25.46
N ASP A 473 8.78 14.83 25.13
CA ASP A 473 9.48 14.68 23.85
C ASP A 473 8.48 14.55 22.68
N ALA A 474 7.36 13.85 22.87
CA ALA A 474 6.28 13.76 21.88
C ALA A 474 5.61 15.12 21.62
N GLU A 475 5.43 15.96 22.66
CA GLU A 475 4.94 17.32 22.50
C GLU A 475 5.96 18.22 21.78
N LYS A 476 7.24 18.09 22.11
CA LYS A 476 8.32 18.93 21.54
C LYS A 476 8.60 18.62 20.07
N TYR A 477 8.60 17.35 19.68
CA TYR A 477 9.07 16.88 18.37
C TYR A 477 7.96 16.29 17.50
N GLY A 478 6.80 16.00 18.05
CA GLY A 478 5.69 15.39 17.34
C GLY A 478 4.92 16.39 16.48
N ASP A 479 4.49 15.91 15.35
CA ASP A 479 3.62 16.60 14.40
C ASP A 479 2.42 15.72 14.04
N ASP A 480 1.56 16.21 13.16
CA ASP A 480 0.42 15.45 12.68
C ASP A 480 0.86 14.39 11.66
N ARG A 481 0.05 13.36 11.52
CA ARG A 481 0.27 12.30 10.51
C ARG A 481 0.29 12.93 9.12
N ARG A 482 1.27 12.54 8.30
CA ARG A 482 1.40 12.99 6.90
C ARG A 482 0.69 12.05 5.93
N SER A 483 0.88 10.71 6.10
CA SER A 483 0.28 9.71 5.22
C SER A 483 -1.06 9.22 5.79
N PRO A 484 -2.21 9.66 5.26
CA PRO A 484 -3.52 9.22 5.76
C PRO A 484 -3.77 7.75 5.43
N LEU A 485 -4.51 7.07 6.32
CA LEU A 485 -4.99 5.71 6.09
C LEU A 485 -6.40 5.79 5.50
N VAL A 486 -6.58 5.27 4.29
CA VAL A 486 -7.84 5.34 3.54
C VAL A 486 -8.14 3.98 2.91
N GLU A 487 -9.36 3.50 3.09
CA GLU A 487 -9.79 2.31 2.36
C GLU A 487 -10.11 2.67 0.89
N ARG A 488 -9.49 1.94 -0.03
CA ARG A 488 -9.69 2.11 -1.48
C ARG A 488 -9.90 0.75 -2.13
N GLU A 489 -10.71 0.71 -3.16
CA GLU A 489 -10.82 -0.46 -4.03
C GLU A 489 -9.51 -0.71 -4.79
N GLU A 490 -9.29 -1.98 -5.15
CA GLU A 490 -8.12 -2.38 -5.92
C GLU A 490 -8.14 -1.75 -7.31
N ALA A 491 -7.04 -1.15 -7.71
CA ALA A 491 -6.91 -0.51 -9.02
C ALA A 491 -6.91 -1.57 -10.15
N LYS A 492 -7.64 -1.28 -11.22
CA LYS A 492 -7.76 -2.16 -12.38
C LYS A 492 -7.18 -1.47 -13.62
N ALA A 493 -6.27 -2.16 -14.30
CA ALA A 493 -5.78 -1.69 -15.59
C ALA A 493 -6.89 -1.76 -16.64
N LEU A 494 -7.04 -0.69 -17.43
CA LEU A 494 -7.93 -0.66 -18.56
C LEU A 494 -7.50 -1.67 -19.63
N THR A 495 -8.45 -2.39 -20.16
CA THR A 495 -8.24 -3.20 -21.36
C THR A 495 -8.33 -2.35 -22.62
N GLU A 496 -7.87 -2.84 -23.77
CA GLU A 496 -8.03 -2.11 -25.04
C GLU A 496 -9.50 -1.79 -25.33
N ARG A 497 -10.42 -2.58 -24.82
CA ARG A 497 -11.87 -2.37 -24.94
C ARG A 497 -12.35 -1.14 -24.17
N ASP A 498 -11.83 -0.94 -22.96
CA ASP A 498 -12.23 0.16 -22.09
C ASP A 498 -11.70 1.51 -22.60
N LEU A 499 -10.65 1.46 -23.44
CA LEU A 499 -10.00 2.63 -24.04
C LEU A 499 -10.74 3.14 -25.30
N MET A 500 -11.67 2.35 -25.87
CA MET A 500 -12.38 2.71 -27.07
C MET A 500 -13.57 3.62 -26.80
N PRO A 501 -13.84 4.61 -27.69
CA PRO A 501 -15.05 5.40 -27.59
C PRO A 501 -16.28 4.47 -27.62
N SER A 502 -17.13 4.57 -26.63
CA SER A 502 -18.38 3.82 -26.57
C SER A 502 -19.42 4.51 -27.47
N GLU A 503 -19.49 4.09 -28.74
CA GLU A 503 -20.51 4.57 -29.70
C GLU A 503 -21.64 3.52 -29.80
N ALA A 504 -22.89 4.00 -29.92
CA ALA A 504 -24.04 3.14 -30.23
C ALA A 504 -23.85 2.53 -31.63
N ILE A 505 -23.98 1.23 -31.76
CA ILE A 505 -23.89 0.50 -33.03
C ILE A 505 -24.93 -0.61 -33.13
N THR A 506 -25.30 -0.96 -34.35
CA THR A 506 -26.13 -2.11 -34.67
C THR A 506 -25.31 -3.08 -35.51
N VAL A 507 -25.14 -4.31 -35.03
CA VAL A 507 -24.53 -5.39 -35.77
C VAL A 507 -25.60 -6.14 -36.55
N VAL A 508 -25.39 -6.32 -37.85
CA VAL A 508 -26.35 -6.94 -38.77
C VAL A 508 -25.77 -8.23 -39.31
N LEU A 509 -26.59 -9.29 -39.31
CA LEU A 509 -26.30 -10.61 -39.80
C LEU A 509 -27.27 -10.93 -40.98
N SER A 510 -26.73 -11.42 -42.11
CA SER A 510 -27.52 -11.88 -43.24
C SER A 510 -27.81 -13.40 -43.19
N GLU A 511 -28.75 -13.89 -44.03
CA GLU A 511 -29.11 -15.31 -44.14
C GLU A 511 -27.92 -16.19 -44.54
N LYS A 512 -27.00 -15.67 -45.37
CA LYS A 512 -25.78 -16.38 -45.79
C LYS A 512 -24.59 -16.19 -44.88
N GLY A 513 -24.81 -15.59 -43.70
CA GLY A 513 -23.77 -15.41 -42.68
C GLY A 513 -22.79 -14.27 -42.95
N TRP A 514 -23.22 -13.23 -43.68
CA TRP A 514 -22.44 -11.99 -43.83
C TRP A 514 -22.72 -11.06 -42.65
N ILE A 515 -21.66 -10.43 -42.11
CA ILE A 515 -21.70 -9.60 -40.94
C ILE A 515 -21.19 -8.19 -41.22
N ARG A 516 -21.78 -7.19 -40.58
CA ARG A 516 -21.38 -5.77 -40.67
C ARG A 516 -21.95 -4.99 -39.48
N HIS A 517 -21.46 -3.79 -39.24
CA HIS A 517 -22.02 -2.89 -38.23
C HIS A 517 -22.42 -1.56 -38.81
N ALA A 518 -23.50 -0.98 -38.30
CA ALA A 518 -23.99 0.37 -38.59
C ALA A 518 -23.89 1.24 -37.34
N LYS A 519 -23.76 2.57 -37.52
CA LYS A 519 -23.79 3.53 -36.40
C LYS A 519 -25.21 3.80 -35.98
N GLY A 520 -25.43 3.86 -34.63
CA GLY A 520 -26.75 4.09 -34.04
C GLY A 520 -27.56 2.82 -33.85
N HIS A 521 -28.70 2.94 -33.18
CA HIS A 521 -29.65 1.85 -32.93
C HIS A 521 -30.90 1.95 -33.84
N GLU A 522 -31.21 3.10 -34.41
CA GLU A 522 -32.32 3.34 -35.32
C GLU A 522 -31.89 3.10 -36.77
N VAL A 523 -31.57 1.84 -37.07
CA VAL A 523 -31.09 1.44 -38.42
C VAL A 523 -32.15 0.56 -39.07
N ASP A 524 -32.61 0.96 -40.26
CA ASP A 524 -33.45 0.09 -41.10
C ASP A 524 -32.58 -1.04 -41.67
N CYS A 525 -32.47 -2.14 -40.89
CA CYS A 525 -31.63 -3.28 -41.21
C CYS A 525 -32.14 -4.08 -42.42
N GLU A 526 -33.45 -4.08 -42.70
CA GLU A 526 -34.07 -4.76 -43.83
C GLU A 526 -33.82 -4.01 -45.14
N GLY A 527 -33.83 -2.68 -45.09
CA GLY A 527 -33.56 -1.79 -46.23
C GLY A 527 -32.08 -1.68 -46.63
N LEU A 528 -31.16 -2.31 -45.90
CA LEU A 528 -29.73 -2.29 -46.25
C LEU A 528 -29.44 -3.08 -47.53
N ASN A 529 -28.38 -2.73 -48.26
CA ASN A 529 -27.97 -3.40 -49.48
C ASN A 529 -27.29 -4.75 -49.17
N TYR A 530 -27.92 -5.87 -49.56
CA TYR A 530 -27.42 -7.24 -49.43
C TYR A 530 -26.84 -7.76 -50.75
N LYS A 531 -26.03 -8.82 -50.72
CA LYS A 531 -25.58 -9.50 -51.90
C LYS A 531 -26.74 -10.14 -52.67
N ALA A 532 -26.56 -10.33 -53.98
CA ALA A 532 -27.54 -10.98 -54.80
C ALA A 532 -27.92 -12.36 -54.27
N GLY A 533 -29.21 -12.53 -53.94
CA GLY A 533 -29.76 -13.76 -53.34
C GLY A 533 -29.44 -13.97 -51.85
N ASP A 534 -29.09 -12.91 -51.14
CA ASP A 534 -28.98 -12.87 -49.65
C ASP A 534 -29.93 -11.84 -49.09
N ASN A 535 -30.38 -12.01 -47.87
CA ASN A 535 -31.34 -11.15 -47.22
C ASN A 535 -30.97 -10.91 -45.74
N TYR A 536 -31.66 -9.98 -45.10
CA TYR A 536 -31.60 -9.76 -43.67
C TYR A 536 -32.00 -11.04 -42.91
N LEU A 537 -31.27 -11.38 -41.83
CA LEU A 537 -31.63 -12.47 -40.94
C LEU A 537 -31.89 -11.95 -39.50
N ALA A 538 -30.92 -11.23 -38.93
CA ALA A 538 -31.00 -10.75 -37.55
C ALA A 538 -30.12 -9.53 -37.33
N HIS A 539 -30.40 -8.77 -36.31
CA HIS A 539 -29.51 -7.71 -35.83
C HIS A 539 -29.50 -7.67 -34.31
N ALA A 540 -28.44 -7.01 -33.76
CA ALA A 540 -28.34 -6.72 -32.35
C ALA A 540 -27.79 -5.30 -32.15
N CYS A 541 -28.46 -4.54 -31.26
CA CYS A 541 -28.04 -3.21 -30.84
C CYS A 541 -27.11 -3.31 -29.64
N GLY A 542 -26.05 -2.49 -29.62
CA GLY A 542 -25.09 -2.45 -28.54
C GLY A 542 -24.09 -1.30 -28.68
N LYS A 543 -22.96 -1.42 -28.02
CA LYS A 543 -21.87 -0.41 -28.07
C LYS A 543 -20.66 -0.93 -28.83
N SER A 544 -19.88 -0.02 -29.41
CA SER A 544 -18.68 -0.35 -30.20
C SER A 544 -17.60 -1.09 -29.40
N ASN A 545 -17.55 -0.91 -28.09
CA ASN A 545 -16.62 -1.57 -27.16
C ASN A 545 -17.13 -2.91 -26.61
N GLN A 546 -18.31 -3.39 -27.04
CA GLN A 546 -18.84 -4.70 -26.68
C GLN A 546 -18.47 -5.75 -27.73
N GLN A 547 -18.58 -7.04 -27.36
CA GLN A 547 -18.49 -8.15 -28.32
C GLN A 547 -19.86 -8.50 -28.88
N ALA A 548 -19.90 -8.72 -30.18
CA ALA A 548 -21.04 -9.34 -30.83
C ALA A 548 -20.93 -10.86 -30.69
N VAL A 549 -21.96 -11.49 -30.16
CA VAL A 549 -22.07 -12.95 -30.01
C VAL A 549 -22.96 -13.51 -31.08
N PHE A 550 -22.46 -14.49 -31.82
CA PHE A 550 -23.15 -15.20 -32.90
C PHE A 550 -23.45 -16.61 -32.44
N LEU A 551 -24.68 -17.07 -32.67
CA LEU A 551 -25.09 -18.42 -32.29
C LEU A 551 -25.27 -19.30 -33.53
N GLY A 552 -24.59 -20.44 -33.52
CA GLY A 552 -24.65 -21.44 -34.59
C GLY A 552 -25.82 -22.40 -34.47
N SER A 553 -26.26 -22.99 -35.60
CA SER A 553 -27.24 -24.05 -35.63
C SER A 553 -26.84 -25.33 -34.89
N ASP A 554 -25.53 -25.43 -34.56
CA ASP A 554 -24.97 -26.48 -33.71
C ASP A 554 -25.03 -26.21 -32.21
N GLY A 555 -25.65 -25.09 -31.80
CA GLY A 555 -25.73 -24.65 -30.39
C GLY A 555 -24.46 -24.07 -29.81
N ARG A 556 -23.47 -23.74 -30.63
CA ARG A 556 -22.25 -23.05 -30.20
C ARG A 556 -22.40 -21.55 -30.24
N SER A 557 -21.69 -20.87 -29.35
CA SER A 557 -21.54 -19.43 -29.38
C SER A 557 -20.15 -19.03 -29.88
N TYR A 558 -20.11 -17.98 -30.69
CA TYR A 558 -18.92 -17.40 -31.30
C TYR A 558 -18.90 -15.91 -30.97
N SER A 559 -17.74 -15.30 -30.73
CA SER A 559 -17.64 -13.90 -30.38
C SER A 559 -16.64 -13.16 -31.25
N LEU A 560 -16.99 -11.93 -31.64
CA LEU A 560 -16.14 -10.99 -32.36
C LEU A 560 -16.23 -9.62 -31.73
N GLU A 561 -15.10 -8.89 -31.71
CA GLU A 561 -15.08 -7.49 -31.29
C GLU A 561 -15.89 -6.64 -32.30
N SER A 562 -16.93 -5.97 -31.84
CA SER A 562 -17.88 -5.26 -32.71
C SER A 562 -17.24 -4.16 -33.54
N HIS A 563 -16.27 -3.43 -32.94
CA HIS A 563 -15.55 -2.35 -33.64
C HIS A 563 -14.70 -2.84 -34.80
N THR A 564 -14.35 -4.14 -34.84
CA THR A 564 -13.55 -4.73 -35.92
C THR A 564 -14.37 -5.17 -37.12
N LEU A 565 -15.70 -5.15 -36.97
CA LEU A 565 -16.60 -5.56 -38.06
C LEU A 565 -16.62 -4.53 -39.19
N PRO A 566 -16.85 -4.92 -40.44
CA PRO A 566 -16.93 -3.97 -41.54
C PRO A 566 -18.14 -3.05 -41.42
N SER A 567 -17.98 -1.82 -41.94
CA SER A 567 -19.06 -0.83 -41.92
C SER A 567 -20.24 -1.27 -42.83
N ALA A 568 -21.47 -0.98 -42.42
CA ALA A 568 -22.69 -1.21 -43.20
C ALA A 568 -22.82 -0.34 -44.49
N ARG A 569 -21.86 0.56 -44.74
CA ARG A 569 -21.74 1.23 -46.04
C ARG A 569 -21.44 0.23 -47.18
N GLY A 570 -20.79 -0.89 -46.86
CA GLY A 570 -20.53 -2.02 -47.75
C GLY A 570 -21.48 -3.19 -47.50
N GLN A 571 -21.29 -4.29 -48.25
CA GLN A 571 -22.10 -5.49 -48.09
C GLN A 571 -21.68 -6.39 -46.93
N GLY A 572 -20.62 -6.01 -46.19
CA GLY A 572 -20.06 -6.79 -45.09
C GLY A 572 -19.05 -7.85 -45.56
N GLU A 573 -18.78 -8.81 -44.69
CA GLU A 573 -17.89 -9.95 -44.95
C GLU A 573 -18.46 -11.25 -44.39
N PRO A 574 -18.10 -12.42 -44.95
CA PRO A 574 -18.58 -13.69 -44.42
C PRO A 574 -17.95 -13.98 -43.07
N ILE A 575 -18.75 -14.39 -42.10
CA ILE A 575 -18.31 -14.68 -40.71
C ILE A 575 -17.28 -15.82 -40.70
N THR A 576 -17.32 -16.75 -41.65
CA THR A 576 -16.37 -17.85 -41.78
C THR A 576 -14.95 -17.41 -42.16
N GLY A 577 -14.77 -16.17 -42.59
CA GLY A 577 -13.47 -15.56 -42.79
C GLY A 577 -12.77 -15.18 -41.48
N ARG A 578 -13.51 -15.06 -40.40
CA ARG A 578 -12.99 -14.68 -39.06
C ARG A 578 -13.09 -15.78 -38.02
N LEU A 579 -14.09 -16.65 -38.15
CA LEU A 579 -14.41 -17.71 -37.20
C LEU A 579 -14.30 -19.09 -37.85
N ASN A 580 -13.85 -20.07 -37.10
CA ASN A 580 -13.78 -21.47 -37.54
C ASN A 580 -15.13 -22.16 -37.27
N VAL A 581 -16.13 -21.81 -38.06
CA VAL A 581 -17.47 -22.42 -37.98
C VAL A 581 -17.38 -23.83 -38.62
N ALA A 582 -17.95 -24.83 -37.93
CA ALA A 582 -17.93 -26.20 -38.38
C ALA A 582 -18.70 -26.34 -39.72
N GLU A 583 -18.25 -27.24 -40.58
CA GLU A 583 -18.90 -27.50 -41.86
C GLU A 583 -20.36 -27.93 -41.65
N GLY A 584 -21.29 -27.37 -42.43
CA GLY A 584 -22.71 -27.59 -42.26
C GLY A 584 -23.40 -26.76 -41.19
N THR A 585 -22.67 -25.99 -40.38
CA THR A 585 -23.25 -25.07 -39.39
C THR A 585 -23.55 -23.70 -40.00
N SER A 586 -24.79 -23.24 -39.86
CA SER A 586 -25.19 -21.87 -40.21
C SER A 586 -25.31 -21.00 -38.93
N ILE A 587 -24.93 -19.74 -39.04
CA ILE A 587 -25.20 -18.79 -37.96
C ILE A 587 -26.63 -18.33 -38.00
N ARG A 588 -27.34 -18.42 -36.88
CA ARG A 588 -28.79 -18.18 -36.77
C ARG A 588 -29.14 -16.90 -36.02
N GLN A 589 -28.35 -16.49 -35.08
CA GLN A 589 -28.65 -15.36 -34.19
C GLN A 589 -27.40 -14.52 -33.95
N VAL A 590 -27.63 -13.24 -33.68
CA VAL A 590 -26.63 -12.31 -33.15
C VAL A 590 -27.18 -11.63 -31.93
N VAL A 591 -26.34 -11.46 -30.89
CA VAL A 591 -26.69 -10.85 -29.60
C VAL A 591 -25.59 -9.91 -29.16
N MET A 592 -25.95 -8.80 -28.55
CA MET A 592 -25.05 -7.86 -27.88
C MET A 592 -25.66 -7.46 -26.53
N GLY A 593 -24.83 -7.26 -25.53
CA GLY A 593 -25.26 -6.83 -24.19
C GLY A 593 -24.08 -6.70 -23.24
N GLU A 594 -24.37 -6.29 -22.01
CA GLU A 594 -23.37 -6.16 -20.95
C GLU A 594 -23.00 -7.58 -20.42
N GLU A 595 -21.82 -7.70 -19.82
CA GLU A 595 -21.29 -8.99 -19.36
C GLU A 595 -22.10 -9.58 -18.18
N ASP A 596 -22.71 -8.75 -17.37
CA ASP A 596 -23.57 -9.11 -16.23
C ASP A 596 -25.05 -9.29 -16.60
N GLN A 597 -25.46 -8.88 -17.83
CA GLN A 597 -26.83 -9.05 -18.33
C GLN A 597 -27.21 -10.52 -18.31
N LEU A 598 -28.42 -10.81 -17.80
CA LEU A 598 -29.01 -12.15 -17.84
C LEU A 598 -29.75 -12.38 -19.18
N TRP A 599 -29.61 -13.60 -19.69
CA TRP A 599 -30.16 -14.01 -20.96
C TRP A 599 -30.95 -15.31 -20.83
N LEU A 600 -32.20 -15.32 -21.31
CA LEU A 600 -32.96 -16.53 -21.54
C LEU A 600 -32.50 -17.16 -22.86
N VAL A 601 -31.99 -18.36 -22.79
CA VAL A 601 -31.52 -19.14 -23.96
C VAL A 601 -32.32 -20.42 -24.05
N GLY A 602 -32.80 -20.74 -25.24
CA GLY A 602 -33.64 -21.92 -25.42
C GLY A 602 -33.60 -22.52 -26.81
N SER A 603 -34.22 -23.67 -26.95
CA SER A 603 -34.42 -24.37 -28.22
C SER A 603 -35.93 -24.49 -28.56
N ASP A 604 -36.23 -24.57 -29.84
CA ASP A 604 -37.60 -24.77 -30.34
C ASP A 604 -38.19 -26.12 -29.95
N ALA A 605 -37.39 -27.06 -29.44
CA ALA A 605 -37.85 -28.29 -28.82
C ALA A 605 -38.43 -28.09 -27.39
N GLY A 606 -38.51 -26.84 -26.91
CA GLY A 606 -39.12 -26.46 -25.63
C GLY A 606 -38.24 -26.67 -24.41
N TYR A 607 -36.92 -26.56 -24.56
CA TYR A 607 -35.94 -26.57 -23.46
C TYR A 607 -35.18 -25.25 -23.41
N GLY A 608 -34.78 -24.85 -22.20
CA GLY A 608 -33.98 -23.63 -22.03
C GLY A 608 -33.48 -23.43 -20.59
N PHE A 609 -32.71 -22.39 -20.42
CA PHE A 609 -32.08 -21.96 -19.16
C PHE A 609 -31.79 -20.47 -19.20
N VAL A 610 -31.45 -19.92 -18.06
CA VAL A 610 -30.93 -18.54 -17.93
C VAL A 610 -29.43 -18.60 -17.79
N CYS A 611 -28.67 -17.70 -18.45
CA CYS A 611 -27.25 -17.58 -18.32
C CYS A 611 -26.82 -16.11 -18.23
N LYS A 612 -25.60 -15.86 -17.78
CA LYS A 612 -24.99 -14.50 -17.78
C LYS A 612 -24.43 -14.18 -19.17
N GLY A 613 -24.30 -12.88 -19.50
CA GLY A 613 -23.63 -12.41 -20.72
C GLY A 613 -22.24 -12.99 -20.87
N THR A 614 -21.46 -13.09 -19.76
CA THR A 614 -20.14 -13.76 -19.75
C THR A 614 -20.16 -15.21 -20.21
N ASP A 615 -21.27 -15.92 -20.02
CA ASP A 615 -21.46 -17.30 -20.46
C ASP A 615 -21.70 -17.41 -21.98
N LEU A 616 -22.15 -16.36 -22.61
CA LEU A 616 -22.31 -16.30 -24.07
C LEU A 616 -20.97 -16.09 -24.79
N LEU A 617 -19.99 -15.45 -24.15
CA LEU A 617 -18.72 -15.07 -24.76
C LEU A 617 -17.82 -16.29 -25.01
N SER A 618 -17.17 -16.33 -26.20
CA SER A 618 -16.20 -17.36 -26.57
C SER A 618 -14.84 -16.73 -26.88
N LYS A 619 -13.80 -17.21 -26.20
CA LYS A 619 -12.39 -16.80 -26.47
C LYS A 619 -11.80 -17.50 -27.71
N ASN A 620 -12.38 -18.60 -28.13
CA ASN A 620 -11.86 -19.43 -29.23
C ASN A 620 -12.62 -19.14 -30.54
N ARG A 621 -11.87 -19.04 -31.65
CA ARG A 621 -12.45 -18.88 -32.99
C ARG A 621 -13.35 -20.05 -33.41
N SER A 622 -13.18 -21.25 -32.84
CA SER A 622 -14.03 -22.44 -33.06
C SER A 622 -15.29 -22.43 -32.21
N GLY A 623 -15.56 -21.33 -31.48
CA GLY A 623 -16.72 -21.19 -30.60
C GLY A 623 -16.66 -22.12 -29.40
N LYS A 624 -17.63 -21.96 -28.49
CA LYS A 624 -17.83 -22.85 -27.34
C LYS A 624 -19.26 -23.44 -27.37
N ALA A 625 -19.42 -24.68 -26.88
CA ALA A 625 -20.74 -25.26 -26.70
C ALA A 625 -21.53 -24.46 -25.63
N LEU A 626 -22.68 -23.93 -26.01
CA LEU A 626 -23.60 -23.18 -25.14
C LEU A 626 -24.89 -23.99 -24.91
N VAL A 627 -25.57 -24.35 -25.98
CA VAL A 627 -26.85 -25.09 -25.95
C VAL A 627 -26.66 -26.50 -26.49
N ASN A 628 -27.02 -27.50 -25.70
CA ASN A 628 -27.10 -28.89 -26.17
C ASN A 628 -28.45 -29.11 -26.84
N LEU A 629 -28.50 -28.91 -28.15
CA LEU A 629 -29.72 -29.05 -28.95
C LEU A 629 -30.17 -30.49 -29.04
N PRO A 630 -31.48 -30.81 -28.86
CA PRO A 630 -32.05 -32.06 -29.23
C PRO A 630 -31.93 -32.29 -30.75
N GLU A 631 -32.10 -33.55 -31.20
CA GLU A 631 -32.03 -33.91 -32.61
C GLU A 631 -33.11 -33.13 -33.40
N ASN A 632 -32.67 -32.52 -34.53
CA ASN A 632 -33.45 -31.65 -35.40
C ASN A 632 -34.02 -30.37 -34.74
N ALA A 633 -33.55 -29.98 -33.56
CA ALA A 633 -33.94 -28.74 -32.90
C ALA A 633 -33.09 -27.56 -33.33
N GLU A 634 -33.67 -26.37 -33.35
CA GLU A 634 -32.99 -25.10 -33.61
C GLU A 634 -32.88 -24.24 -32.34
N ILE A 635 -31.81 -23.44 -32.29
CA ILE A 635 -31.63 -22.45 -31.26
C ILE A 635 -32.57 -21.27 -31.50
N MET A 636 -33.22 -20.81 -30.45
CA MET A 636 -34.08 -19.61 -30.52
C MET A 636 -33.28 -18.34 -30.22
N ALA A 637 -33.81 -17.18 -30.63
CA ALA A 637 -33.17 -15.90 -30.31
C ALA A 637 -33.13 -15.71 -28.79
N PRO A 638 -31.92 -15.50 -28.20
CA PRO A 638 -31.82 -15.19 -26.79
C PRO A 638 -32.60 -13.92 -26.43
N GLN A 639 -33.21 -13.92 -25.26
CA GLN A 639 -33.98 -12.79 -24.76
C GLN A 639 -33.32 -12.21 -23.52
N ALA A 640 -33.16 -10.89 -23.48
CA ALA A 640 -32.68 -10.21 -22.31
C ALA A 640 -33.67 -10.39 -21.14
N VAL A 641 -33.15 -10.70 -19.97
CA VAL A 641 -33.91 -10.81 -18.71
C VAL A 641 -33.62 -9.57 -17.88
N ASN A 642 -34.65 -8.81 -17.52
CA ASN A 642 -34.48 -7.57 -16.77
C ASN A 642 -34.44 -7.83 -15.26
N ASP A 643 -35.37 -8.69 -14.77
CA ASP A 643 -35.43 -9.03 -13.35
C ASP A 643 -35.80 -10.52 -13.16
N LEU A 644 -34.91 -11.27 -12.51
CA LEU A 644 -35.07 -12.70 -12.27
C LEU A 644 -36.26 -13.03 -11.34
N GLU A 645 -36.62 -12.12 -10.43
CA GLU A 645 -37.67 -12.34 -9.45
C GLU A 645 -39.08 -11.99 -9.99
N SER A 646 -39.17 -11.05 -10.91
CA SER A 646 -40.46 -10.54 -11.39
C SER A 646 -40.78 -10.94 -12.81
N ASP A 647 -39.80 -11.20 -13.68
CA ASP A 647 -40.03 -11.54 -15.09
C ASP A 647 -40.67 -12.93 -15.26
N GLU A 648 -41.49 -13.09 -16.30
CA GLU A 648 -42.13 -14.34 -16.68
C GLU A 648 -41.69 -14.82 -18.06
N ILE A 649 -41.67 -16.13 -18.27
CA ILE A 649 -41.38 -16.72 -19.58
C ILE A 649 -42.67 -16.97 -20.29
N LEU A 650 -42.81 -16.43 -21.50
CA LEU A 650 -43.84 -16.75 -22.48
C LEU A 650 -43.32 -17.73 -23.51
N ALA A 651 -43.95 -18.89 -23.64
CA ALA A 651 -43.68 -19.85 -24.70
C ALA A 651 -44.92 -20.15 -25.49
N ILE A 652 -44.88 -20.00 -26.84
CA ILE A 652 -45.98 -20.32 -27.73
C ILE A 652 -45.48 -21.33 -28.75
N THR A 653 -46.27 -22.41 -28.99
CA THR A 653 -45.97 -23.40 -30.04
C THR A 653 -46.66 -23.05 -31.36
N ASN A 654 -46.15 -23.57 -32.50
CA ASN A 654 -46.77 -23.45 -33.81
C ASN A 654 -48.17 -24.10 -33.91
N GLN A 655 -48.58 -24.86 -32.88
CA GLN A 655 -49.93 -25.43 -32.73
C GLN A 655 -50.83 -24.56 -31.84
N GLY A 656 -50.38 -23.35 -31.47
CA GLY A 656 -51.12 -22.39 -30.67
C GLY A 656 -51.25 -22.76 -29.19
N ARG A 657 -50.30 -23.53 -28.62
CA ARG A 657 -50.22 -23.77 -27.21
C ARG A 657 -49.36 -22.67 -26.58
N MET A 658 -49.92 -22.01 -25.54
CA MET A 658 -49.29 -20.91 -24.85
C MET A 658 -49.11 -21.22 -23.35
N LEU A 659 -47.95 -20.96 -22.81
CA LEU A 659 -47.65 -21.15 -21.39
C LEU A 659 -46.86 -19.96 -20.86
N LEU A 660 -47.28 -19.44 -19.70
CA LEU A 660 -46.55 -18.45 -18.90
C LEU A 660 -46.15 -19.08 -17.58
N PHE A 661 -44.97 -18.77 -17.09
CA PHE A 661 -44.50 -19.12 -15.75
C PHE A 661 -43.32 -18.22 -15.30
N PRO A 662 -43.04 -18.08 -13.98
CA PRO A 662 -41.95 -17.25 -13.48
C PRO A 662 -40.57 -17.70 -14.01
N ILE A 663 -39.74 -16.75 -14.43
CA ILE A 663 -38.41 -17.07 -15.00
C ILE A 663 -37.48 -17.74 -14.00
N LYS A 664 -37.64 -17.47 -12.71
CA LYS A 664 -36.87 -18.09 -11.60
C LYS A 664 -37.06 -19.61 -11.52
N ASP A 665 -38.09 -20.17 -12.14
CA ASP A 665 -38.29 -21.61 -12.21
C ASP A 665 -37.37 -22.31 -13.21
N LEU A 666 -36.61 -21.53 -14.04
CA LEU A 666 -35.56 -22.08 -14.87
C LEU A 666 -34.19 -22.03 -14.14
N PRO A 667 -33.32 -23.03 -14.34
CA PRO A 667 -32.01 -23.04 -13.77
C PRO A 667 -31.11 -21.97 -14.44
N GLN A 668 -30.21 -21.39 -13.64
CA GLN A 668 -29.09 -20.62 -14.17
C GLN A 668 -27.93 -21.56 -14.49
N LEU A 669 -27.56 -21.64 -15.76
CA LEU A 669 -26.52 -22.54 -16.26
C LEU A 669 -25.58 -21.81 -17.23
N GLY A 670 -24.28 -22.05 -17.14
CA GLY A 670 -23.31 -21.52 -18.10
C GLY A 670 -23.30 -22.26 -19.45
N LYS A 671 -23.91 -23.46 -19.52
CA LYS A 671 -24.11 -24.28 -20.74
C LYS A 671 -25.03 -25.46 -20.45
N GLY A 672 -25.66 -26.02 -21.46
CA GLY A 672 -26.39 -27.27 -21.33
C GLY A 672 -27.64 -27.36 -22.21
N LYS A 673 -28.47 -28.37 -21.99
CA LYS A 673 -29.77 -28.50 -22.61
C LYS A 673 -30.84 -27.61 -21.92
N GLY A 674 -30.61 -27.30 -20.65
CA GLY A 674 -31.59 -26.66 -19.80
C GLY A 674 -32.75 -27.58 -19.37
N ASN A 675 -33.76 -26.98 -18.76
CA ASN A 675 -34.97 -27.63 -18.34
C ASN A 675 -36.10 -27.42 -19.34
N LYS A 676 -37.10 -28.30 -19.27
CA LYS A 676 -38.28 -28.20 -20.14
C LYS A 676 -39.09 -26.93 -19.80
N ILE A 677 -39.28 -26.08 -20.81
CA ILE A 677 -40.09 -24.83 -20.74
C ILE A 677 -41.56 -25.19 -20.93
N ILE A 678 -41.87 -25.79 -22.09
CA ILE A 678 -43.25 -26.23 -22.45
C ILE A 678 -43.19 -27.69 -22.90
N ASN A 679 -44.23 -28.46 -22.59
CA ASN A 679 -44.26 -29.87 -22.95
C ASN A 679 -44.66 -30.09 -24.42
N ILE A 680 -43.66 -30.43 -25.22
CA ILE A 680 -43.86 -30.92 -26.59
C ILE A 680 -43.51 -32.42 -26.60
N PRO A 681 -44.38 -33.31 -27.14
CA PRO A 681 -44.05 -34.72 -27.30
C PRO A 681 -42.82 -34.90 -28.14
N ALA A 682 -41.85 -35.72 -27.66
CA ALA A 682 -40.53 -35.84 -28.28
C ALA A 682 -40.59 -36.27 -29.77
N ALA A 683 -41.52 -37.16 -30.13
CA ALA A 683 -41.74 -37.59 -31.52
C ALA A 683 -42.17 -36.40 -32.39
N LYS A 684 -43.08 -35.55 -31.94
CA LYS A 684 -43.53 -34.37 -32.68
C LYS A 684 -42.47 -33.30 -32.83
N ALA A 685 -41.69 -33.09 -31.77
CA ALA A 685 -40.55 -32.17 -31.82
C ALA A 685 -39.48 -32.64 -32.83
N LYS A 686 -39.11 -33.92 -32.78
CA LYS A 686 -38.16 -34.52 -33.71
C LYS A 686 -38.65 -34.51 -35.18
N ALA A 687 -39.98 -34.75 -35.40
CA ALA A 687 -40.59 -34.65 -36.72
C ALA A 687 -40.89 -33.20 -37.14
N ARG A 688 -40.62 -32.19 -36.27
CA ARG A 688 -40.91 -30.76 -36.45
C ARG A 688 -42.42 -30.46 -36.68
N GLU A 689 -43.28 -31.38 -36.31
CA GLU A 689 -44.77 -31.17 -36.35
C GLU A 689 -45.22 -30.14 -35.34
N GLU A 690 -44.58 -30.15 -34.17
CA GLU A 690 -44.81 -29.18 -33.12
C GLU A 690 -43.51 -28.68 -32.53
N VAL A 691 -43.31 -27.37 -32.60
CA VAL A 691 -42.11 -26.65 -32.09
C VAL A 691 -42.51 -25.35 -31.40
N VAL A 692 -41.67 -24.82 -30.54
CA VAL A 692 -41.85 -23.46 -30.00
C VAL A 692 -41.61 -22.46 -31.11
N SER A 693 -42.59 -21.65 -31.42
CA SER A 693 -42.51 -20.59 -32.42
C SER A 693 -42.05 -19.25 -31.79
N HIS A 694 -42.43 -18.99 -30.53
CA HIS A 694 -42.09 -17.77 -29.84
C HIS A 694 -41.66 -18.10 -28.40
N LEU A 695 -40.51 -17.55 -27.98
CA LEU A 695 -40.00 -17.65 -26.64
C LEU A 695 -39.56 -16.24 -26.22
N MET A 696 -40.13 -15.70 -25.14
CA MET A 696 -39.85 -14.34 -24.68
C MET A 696 -39.73 -14.30 -23.17
N ALA A 697 -38.89 -13.39 -22.66
CA ALA A 697 -38.90 -12.94 -21.27
C ALA A 697 -39.83 -11.71 -21.19
N LEU A 698 -40.85 -11.76 -20.39
CA LEU A 698 -41.85 -10.71 -20.25
C LEU A 698 -41.72 -10.04 -18.87
N PRO A 699 -41.63 -8.72 -18.79
CA PRO A 699 -41.78 -7.99 -17.55
C PRO A 699 -43.19 -8.23 -16.96
N LYS A 700 -43.29 -8.30 -15.64
CA LYS A 700 -44.60 -8.49 -14.97
C LYS A 700 -45.52 -7.32 -15.24
N GLY A 701 -46.77 -7.63 -15.58
CA GLY A 701 -47.83 -6.63 -15.78
C GLY A 701 -47.90 -6.03 -17.20
N VAL A 702 -47.15 -6.56 -18.15
CA VAL A 702 -47.15 -6.10 -19.54
C VAL A 702 -48.40 -6.60 -20.28
N THR A 703 -48.96 -5.78 -21.18
CA THR A 703 -49.97 -6.17 -22.14
C THR A 703 -49.32 -6.68 -23.42
N ILE A 704 -49.73 -7.80 -23.96
CA ILE A 704 -49.21 -8.33 -25.22
C ILE A 704 -50.28 -8.35 -26.32
N THR A 705 -49.86 -8.10 -27.56
CA THR A 705 -50.74 -8.25 -28.72
C THR A 705 -50.19 -9.35 -29.64
N LEU A 706 -50.98 -10.43 -29.80
CA LEU A 706 -50.64 -11.54 -30.69
C LEU A 706 -51.21 -11.29 -32.09
N TYR A 707 -50.45 -11.52 -33.14
CA TYR A 707 -50.86 -11.43 -34.51
C TYR A 707 -50.83 -12.81 -35.18
N ALA A 708 -51.85 -13.13 -35.93
CA ALA A 708 -51.92 -14.36 -36.74
C ALA A 708 -52.54 -14.03 -38.12
N GLY A 709 -51.70 -13.70 -39.09
CA GLY A 709 -52.10 -13.13 -40.37
C GLY A 709 -52.83 -11.79 -40.19
N LYS A 710 -54.07 -11.68 -40.63
CA LYS A 710 -54.88 -10.46 -40.48
C LYS A 710 -55.60 -10.34 -39.11
N ARG A 711 -55.49 -11.34 -38.23
CA ARG A 711 -56.14 -11.35 -36.91
C ARG A 711 -55.15 -10.88 -35.85
N LYS A 712 -55.69 -10.13 -34.87
CA LYS A 712 -54.93 -9.71 -33.69
C LYS A 712 -55.72 -10.01 -32.41
N LEU A 713 -55.01 -10.26 -31.33
CA LEU A 713 -55.57 -10.48 -29.98
C LEU A 713 -54.72 -9.76 -28.98
N GLY A 714 -55.26 -8.73 -28.35
CA GLY A 714 -54.64 -8.09 -27.18
C GLY A 714 -54.97 -8.90 -25.91
N LEU A 715 -53.96 -9.20 -25.13
CA LEU A 715 -54.06 -9.89 -23.84
C LEU A 715 -53.52 -8.99 -22.74
N LYS A 716 -54.43 -8.54 -21.88
CA LYS A 716 -54.06 -7.80 -20.66
C LYS A 716 -53.50 -8.74 -19.60
N PRO A 717 -52.83 -8.24 -18.55
CA PRO A 717 -52.27 -9.09 -17.47
C PRO A 717 -53.28 -10.09 -16.89
N ALA A 718 -54.53 -9.70 -16.72
CA ALA A 718 -55.61 -10.59 -16.24
C ALA A 718 -56.00 -11.70 -17.25
N ASP A 719 -55.88 -11.44 -18.56
CA ASP A 719 -56.12 -12.44 -19.58
C ASP A 719 -54.97 -13.45 -19.66
N LEU A 720 -53.75 -13.02 -19.37
CA LEU A 720 -52.57 -13.86 -19.31
C LEU A 720 -52.65 -14.90 -18.19
N ASP A 721 -53.44 -14.65 -17.12
CA ASP A 721 -53.66 -15.61 -16.02
C ASP A 721 -54.23 -16.94 -16.51
N ASN A 722 -55.02 -16.95 -17.60
CA ASN A 722 -55.53 -18.15 -18.20
C ASN A 722 -54.47 -19.07 -18.81
N TYR A 723 -53.29 -18.55 -19.04
CA TYR A 723 -52.14 -19.27 -19.65
C TYR A 723 -51.01 -19.49 -18.65
N ARG A 724 -51.14 -19.00 -17.41
CA ARG A 724 -50.16 -19.27 -16.36
C ARG A 724 -50.28 -20.71 -15.87
N GLY A 725 -49.12 -21.33 -15.64
CA GLY A 725 -49.04 -22.70 -15.18
C GLY A 725 -47.64 -23.08 -14.73
N GLU A 726 -47.51 -24.31 -14.24
CA GLU A 726 -46.20 -24.85 -13.88
C GLU A 726 -45.31 -25.06 -15.09
N ARG A 727 -44.01 -24.77 -14.95
CA ARG A 727 -42.99 -25.02 -15.98
C ARG A 727 -43.08 -26.47 -16.52
N GLY A 728 -42.94 -26.60 -17.83
CA GLY A 728 -42.96 -27.92 -18.49
C GLY A 728 -44.35 -28.56 -18.64
N ARG A 729 -45.42 -27.83 -18.38
CA ARG A 729 -46.81 -28.23 -18.73
C ARG A 729 -47.11 -28.01 -20.22
N ARG A 730 -48.23 -28.54 -20.69
CA ARG A 730 -48.62 -28.48 -22.10
C ARG A 730 -49.03 -27.07 -22.57
N GLY A 731 -49.46 -26.21 -21.65
CA GLY A 731 -50.00 -24.88 -21.93
C GLY A 731 -51.44 -24.90 -22.43
N GLY A 732 -52.09 -23.72 -22.35
CA GLY A 732 -53.43 -23.46 -22.85
C GLY A 732 -53.47 -23.34 -24.37
N LEU A 733 -54.60 -23.69 -24.99
CA LEU A 733 -54.78 -23.52 -26.44
C LEU A 733 -55.33 -22.12 -26.74
N LEU A 734 -54.70 -21.41 -27.65
CA LEU A 734 -55.17 -20.12 -28.15
C LEU A 734 -56.49 -20.27 -28.90
N PRO A 735 -57.36 -19.23 -28.98
CA PRO A 735 -58.61 -19.24 -29.70
C PRO A 735 -58.46 -19.64 -31.16
N ARG A 736 -59.57 -20.22 -31.74
CA ARG A 736 -59.55 -20.59 -33.15
C ARG A 736 -59.22 -19.42 -34.06
N GLY A 737 -58.28 -19.64 -34.98
CA GLY A 737 -57.78 -18.62 -35.91
C GLY A 737 -56.60 -17.79 -35.40
N LEU A 738 -56.14 -18.01 -34.14
CA LEU A 738 -54.96 -17.38 -33.53
C LEU A 738 -53.91 -18.42 -33.17
N GLN A 739 -54.06 -19.66 -33.63
CA GLN A 739 -53.15 -20.77 -33.28
C GLN A 739 -51.79 -20.69 -33.99
N ARG A 740 -51.68 -19.95 -35.10
CA ARG A 740 -50.42 -19.72 -35.81
C ARG A 740 -49.99 -18.26 -35.61
N VAL A 741 -49.43 -17.98 -34.44
CA VAL A 741 -48.89 -16.65 -34.12
C VAL A 741 -47.71 -16.35 -35.03
N THR A 742 -47.73 -15.19 -35.67
CA THR A 742 -46.67 -14.73 -36.57
C THR A 742 -45.81 -13.60 -35.95
N ARG A 743 -46.41 -12.82 -35.03
CA ARG A 743 -45.76 -11.70 -34.35
C ARG A 743 -46.40 -11.44 -33.00
N ILE A 744 -45.59 -10.97 -32.06
CA ILE A 744 -45.99 -10.54 -30.71
C ILE A 744 -45.46 -9.13 -30.49
N ASP A 745 -46.32 -8.19 -30.17
CA ASP A 745 -45.97 -6.85 -29.75
C ASP A 745 -46.19 -6.71 -28.25
N LEU A 746 -45.26 -6.05 -27.56
CA LEU A 746 -45.35 -5.71 -26.14
C LEU A 746 -45.82 -4.26 -26.01
N ASP A 747 -46.83 -4.04 -25.20
CA ASP A 747 -47.36 -2.72 -24.90
C ASP A 747 -47.04 -2.41 -23.42
N MET A 748 -46.08 -1.54 -23.18
CA MET A 748 -45.67 -1.13 -21.87
C MET A 748 -46.51 0.07 -21.42
N ASP A 749 -47.77 -0.14 -21.05
CA ASP A 749 -48.62 0.90 -20.52
C ASP A 749 -48.02 1.58 -19.28
N GLY A 750 -47.42 2.77 -19.44
CA GLY A 750 -46.93 3.59 -18.32
C GLY A 750 -45.99 4.73 -18.65
N GLN A 751 -45.50 4.88 -19.88
CA GLN A 751 -44.79 6.10 -20.28
C GLN A 751 -45.51 6.79 -21.42
N VAL A 752 -46.49 7.63 -21.07
CA VAL A 752 -47.03 8.65 -21.95
C VAL A 752 -45.89 9.61 -22.26
N SER A 753 -45.43 9.58 -23.49
CA SER A 753 -44.60 10.64 -24.06
C SER A 753 -45.35 11.97 -23.95
N SER A 754 -44.94 12.83 -23.02
CA SER A 754 -45.24 14.25 -23.07
C SER A 754 -44.27 14.91 -24.05
N GLU A 755 -44.57 14.81 -25.32
CA GLU A 755 -44.05 15.69 -26.37
C GLU A 755 -45.17 15.83 -27.41
N GLU A 756 -46.12 16.74 -27.13
CA GLU A 756 -46.85 17.55 -28.09
C GLU A 756 -47.36 18.78 -27.34
N GLU A 757 -46.57 19.88 -27.36
CA GLU A 757 -46.97 21.26 -27.63
C GLU A 757 -45.69 22.12 -27.85
#